data_c52c42e5668463481e345ad03be58658
#
_entry.id   c52c42e5668463481e345ad03be58658
#
_cell.length_a   1.000
_cell.length_b   1.000
_cell.length_c   1.000
_cell.angle_alpha   90.00
_cell.angle_beta   90.00
_cell.angle_gamma   90.00
#
_symmetry.space_group_name_H-M   'P 1'
#
loop_
_entity.id
_entity.type
_entity.pdbx_description
1 polymer ?
#
loop_
_entity_poly.entity_id
_entity_poly.type
_entity_poly.pdbx_seq_one_letter_code
_entity_poly.pdbx_strand_id
1 'polypeptide(L)'
;MMLNRAYYFLKPAMPWRLRQGLRRLRAAYKRRAFANVWPIDENAGAAPPGWPGWPDGKRFAFVLTHDVEGTKGVSRVERLAGLEAKYGFRSCFNFVPAGEYQVSNALRMMLERRGFELGVHGLEHDGKLYQSKAKFAAKAVGIRQYVRKWNASGFRSPLMQHKLAWLHELGTEYDASTFDTDPFEPEPDGAGTIFPFWVPGPDGRGYVELPYTLVQDFTLFVILGERNIDVWKRKLDWIAERGGMALINTHPDYMHFEGSPQERDESPVTRYEEFLQYARDKYDGSYWHATPREVSRHYRQALPPASRNTRKKICMVAYTAYEYDNRVRRYAETLARRGDQVDVIALSGSQFREPVETICGVTVHRIQYRDCNERHKWSYAWRLLRFLLRSSIVLARLHKQNRYDLIHVHNMPDFLAFAAWFPKLDGTPVILDVHDLTPELFASKFASGLKSPYVKLLKRIERLSASFVDHVIVSNHLWRETLIARSVPSEKCSVFVNHVDSGIFYQRPRTRTDDRFVVLFHGSFQWHQGLDIAIEAFTHLKEKMPNAELHLYGGGGNNGEAELVQLSERLGVSESVKFCGSVSLDNIANVIANADLGVVPKRADSFGNEAYSTKIMEFMSQGVPVVVSKTKVDTYYFEEGTVHFFPSGDSRALAEAIFEVANNEELRKTLISRGHEYAERNGWNRKRAEYIHLVDWLTTERFEKTAEPVEVTQLKPAPPKMDVNRNAVAARPVREEVPSGD
;
A
#
# COMPACT_ATOMS: atom_id res chain seq x y z
N MET A 1 -36.60 -1.24 27.37
CA MET A 1 -36.86 -0.08 26.47
C MET A 1 -37.64 1.07 27.13
N MET A 2 -38.82 0.86 27.75
CA MET A 2 -39.62 1.96 28.37
C MET A 2 -38.88 2.70 29.49
N LEU A 3 -38.20 2.00 30.42
CA LEU A 3 -37.42 2.61 31.52
C LEU A 3 -36.30 3.51 31.05
N ASN A 4 -35.61 3.15 29.97
CA ASN A 4 -34.54 3.99 29.38
C ASN A 4 -35.13 5.28 28.77
N ARG A 5 -36.29 5.20 28.06
CA ARG A 5 -36.97 6.39 27.52
C ARG A 5 -37.42 7.35 28.61
N ALA A 6 -38.02 6.83 29.69
CA ALA A 6 -38.41 7.63 30.84
C ALA A 6 -37.22 8.30 31.54
N TYR A 7 -36.10 7.58 31.69
CA TYR A 7 -34.87 8.14 32.25
C TYR A 7 -34.31 9.28 31.39
N TYR A 8 -34.22 9.10 30.07
CA TYR A 8 -33.71 10.15 29.19
C TYR A 8 -34.65 11.37 29.10
N PHE A 9 -35.93 11.18 29.27
CA PHE A 9 -36.92 12.28 29.37
C PHE A 9 -36.75 13.09 30.65
N LEU A 10 -36.52 12.44 31.79
CA LEU A 10 -36.35 13.07 33.10
C LEU A 10 -34.92 13.56 33.37
N LYS A 11 -33.92 13.10 32.60
CA LYS A 11 -32.49 13.40 32.75
C LYS A 11 -32.17 14.89 32.88
N PRO A 12 -32.76 15.83 32.10
CA PRO A 12 -32.49 17.26 32.24
C PRO A 12 -32.89 17.85 33.58
N ALA A 13 -33.94 17.33 34.18
CA ALA A 13 -34.50 17.83 35.44
C ALA A 13 -33.88 17.20 36.71
N MET A 14 -33.08 16.15 36.57
CA MET A 14 -32.49 15.46 37.72
C MET A 14 -31.13 16.05 38.13
N PRO A 15 -30.92 16.39 39.44
CA PRO A 15 -29.61 16.78 39.94
C PRO A 15 -28.55 15.73 39.67
N TRP A 16 -27.30 16.17 39.34
CA TRP A 16 -26.18 15.30 38.96
C TRP A 16 -25.90 14.17 39.99
N ARG A 17 -25.97 14.48 41.29
CA ARG A 17 -25.75 13.49 42.38
C ARG A 17 -26.78 12.36 42.34
N LEU A 18 -28.05 12.67 42.07
CA LEU A 18 -29.10 11.67 41.98
C LEU A 18 -28.90 10.77 40.74
N ARG A 19 -28.57 11.40 39.62
CA ARG A 19 -28.27 10.65 38.39
C ARG A 19 -27.11 9.65 38.60
N GLN A 20 -26.02 10.08 39.22
CA GLN A 20 -24.88 9.21 39.50
C GLN A 20 -25.21 8.11 40.52
N GLY A 21 -25.97 8.43 41.57
CA GLY A 21 -26.43 7.44 42.55
C GLY A 21 -27.25 6.32 41.89
N LEU A 22 -28.25 6.71 41.04
CA LEU A 22 -29.05 5.73 40.29
C LEU A 22 -28.24 4.89 39.32
N ARG A 23 -27.28 5.50 38.62
CA ARG A 23 -26.35 4.76 37.73
C ARG A 23 -25.50 3.76 38.51
N ARG A 24 -24.93 4.15 39.65
CA ARG A 24 -24.11 3.27 40.51
C ARG A 24 -24.94 2.12 41.10
N LEU A 25 -26.17 2.37 41.56
CA LEU A 25 -27.06 1.31 42.02
C LEU A 25 -27.38 0.32 40.91
N ARG A 26 -27.72 0.83 39.71
CA ARG A 26 -27.97 -0.03 38.55
C ARG A 26 -26.72 -0.82 38.17
N ALA A 27 -25.53 -0.19 38.19
CA ALA A 27 -24.25 -0.85 37.90
C ALA A 27 -23.95 -1.95 38.92
N ALA A 28 -24.15 -1.71 40.21
CA ALA A 28 -23.97 -2.72 41.27
C ALA A 28 -24.91 -3.92 41.07
N TYR A 29 -26.16 -3.68 40.70
CA TYR A 29 -27.08 -4.76 40.37
C TYR A 29 -26.62 -5.55 39.13
N LYS A 30 -26.27 -4.85 38.04
CA LYS A 30 -25.79 -5.50 36.81
C LYS A 30 -24.48 -6.27 37.03
N ARG A 31 -23.55 -5.74 37.82
CA ARG A 31 -22.31 -6.42 38.16
C ARG A 31 -22.56 -7.80 38.84
N ARG A 32 -23.58 -7.86 39.70
CA ARG A 32 -24.00 -9.13 40.33
C ARG A 32 -24.69 -10.07 39.36
N ALA A 33 -25.60 -9.52 38.55
CA ALA A 33 -26.39 -10.30 37.61
C ALA A 33 -25.54 -10.91 36.47
N PHE A 34 -24.44 -10.25 36.07
CA PHE A 34 -23.55 -10.67 34.99
C PHE A 34 -22.17 -11.13 35.48
N ALA A 35 -22.04 -11.52 36.77
CA ALA A 35 -20.76 -11.93 37.36
C ALA A 35 -20.07 -13.09 36.63
N ASN A 36 -20.84 -13.92 35.92
CA ASN A 36 -20.34 -15.08 35.16
C ASN A 36 -19.78 -14.74 33.78
N VAL A 37 -20.10 -13.55 33.24
CA VAL A 37 -19.71 -13.15 31.87
C VAL A 37 -19.01 -11.79 31.82
N TRP A 38 -18.86 -11.11 32.97
CA TRP A 38 -18.16 -9.84 33.04
C TRP A 38 -17.08 -9.85 34.14
N PRO A 39 -15.87 -9.35 33.91
CA PRO A 39 -15.39 -8.72 32.66
C PRO A 39 -14.98 -9.72 31.57
N ILE A 40 -15.02 -11.02 31.82
CA ILE A 40 -14.60 -12.08 30.92
C ILE A 40 -15.77 -13.00 30.62
N ASP A 41 -16.12 -13.11 29.34
CA ASP A 41 -16.99 -14.15 28.81
C ASP A 41 -16.14 -15.17 28.04
N GLU A 42 -15.99 -16.37 28.58
CA GLU A 42 -15.18 -17.42 27.96
C GLU A 42 -15.65 -17.79 26.55
N ASN A 43 -16.95 -17.63 26.25
CA ASN A 43 -17.50 -17.92 24.92
C ASN A 43 -17.05 -16.90 23.87
N ALA A 44 -16.73 -15.68 24.28
CA ALA A 44 -16.27 -14.62 23.38
C ALA A 44 -14.80 -14.83 22.91
N GLY A 45 -14.06 -15.77 23.52
CA GLY A 45 -12.66 -16.03 23.23
C GLY A 45 -12.38 -16.93 22.05
N ALA A 46 -13.41 -17.43 21.34
CA ALA A 46 -13.23 -18.32 20.19
C ALA A 46 -12.78 -17.55 18.95
N ALA A 47 -11.66 -17.98 18.36
CA ALA A 47 -11.20 -17.42 17.09
C ALA A 47 -12.19 -17.73 15.95
N PRO A 48 -12.41 -16.79 15.00
CA PRO A 48 -13.29 -17.02 13.86
C PRO A 48 -12.73 -18.16 12.98
N PRO A 49 -13.60 -18.92 12.29
CA PRO A 49 -13.17 -19.99 11.40
C PRO A 49 -12.18 -19.51 10.34
N GLY A 50 -11.07 -20.22 10.17
CA GLY A 50 -10.03 -19.85 9.21
C GLY A 50 -9.14 -18.66 9.63
N TRP A 51 -9.21 -18.23 10.89
CA TRP A 51 -8.36 -17.16 11.39
C TRP A 51 -6.87 -17.54 11.30
N PRO A 52 -6.03 -16.80 10.54
CA PRO A 52 -4.62 -17.16 10.33
C PRO A 52 -3.69 -16.64 11.42
N GLY A 53 -4.22 -15.89 12.41
CA GLY A 53 -3.42 -15.19 13.42
C GLY A 53 -3.13 -13.72 13.06
N TRP A 54 -2.36 -13.07 13.89
CA TRP A 54 -1.92 -11.69 13.73
C TRP A 54 -0.60 -11.61 12.95
N PRO A 55 -0.28 -10.45 12.33
CA PRO A 55 0.97 -10.26 11.61
C PRO A 55 2.21 -10.65 12.41
N ASP A 56 3.24 -11.13 11.72
CA ASP A 56 4.55 -11.46 12.28
C ASP A 56 4.52 -12.48 13.43
N GLY A 57 3.49 -13.36 13.45
CA GLY A 57 3.31 -14.39 14.49
C GLY A 57 2.97 -13.84 15.87
N LYS A 58 2.50 -12.60 15.98
CA LYS A 58 2.09 -11.98 17.24
C LYS A 58 0.90 -12.72 17.84
N ARG A 59 0.88 -12.79 19.18
CA ARG A 59 -0.16 -13.54 19.91
C ARG A 59 -1.52 -12.85 19.87
N PHE A 60 -1.56 -11.52 20.00
CA PHE A 60 -2.80 -10.74 20.03
C PHE A 60 -2.56 -9.35 19.45
N ALA A 61 -3.65 -8.64 19.08
CA ALA A 61 -3.56 -7.23 18.67
C ALA A 61 -3.78 -6.32 19.88
N PHE A 62 -3.02 -5.22 19.97
CA PHE A 62 -3.17 -4.18 20.98
C PHE A 62 -3.53 -2.86 20.32
N VAL A 63 -4.75 -2.36 20.58
CA VAL A 63 -5.38 -1.25 19.85
C VAL A 63 -5.88 -0.20 20.84
N LEU A 64 -5.48 1.05 20.63
CA LEU A 64 -5.84 2.17 21.48
C LEU A 64 -6.77 3.11 20.72
N THR A 65 -7.89 3.50 21.35
CA THR A 65 -8.85 4.46 20.79
C THR A 65 -9.32 5.44 21.85
N HIS A 66 -9.62 6.67 21.40
CA HIS A 66 -10.12 7.74 22.27
C HIS A 66 -11.31 8.42 21.63
N ASP A 67 -12.38 8.56 22.38
CA ASP A 67 -13.54 9.37 21.99
C ASP A 67 -13.39 10.76 22.62
N VAL A 68 -13.33 11.77 21.77
CA VAL A 68 -13.18 13.19 22.15
C VAL A 68 -14.54 13.85 22.07
N GLU A 69 -15.23 13.95 23.23
CA GLU A 69 -16.63 14.34 23.27
C GLU A 69 -16.82 15.87 23.36
N GLY A 70 -15.94 16.59 24.06
CA GLY A 70 -16.10 18.03 24.34
C GLY A 70 -14.82 18.84 24.19
N THR A 71 -14.94 20.14 24.46
CA THR A 71 -13.85 21.12 24.46
C THR A 71 -12.70 20.74 25.40
N LYS A 72 -13.06 20.14 26.54
CA LYS A 72 -12.11 19.68 27.54
C LYS A 72 -11.27 18.54 27.00
N GLY A 73 -11.90 17.56 26.34
CA GLY A 73 -11.20 16.45 25.71
C GLY A 73 -10.25 16.92 24.63
N VAL A 74 -10.71 17.80 23.71
CA VAL A 74 -9.87 18.27 22.62
C VAL A 74 -8.62 19.04 23.10
N SER A 75 -8.72 19.77 24.22
CA SER A 75 -7.59 20.48 24.82
C SER A 75 -6.51 19.56 25.39
N ARG A 76 -6.84 18.29 25.62
CA ARG A 76 -5.96 17.26 26.21
C ARG A 76 -5.36 16.28 25.18
N VAL A 77 -5.87 16.31 23.94
CA VAL A 77 -5.43 15.38 22.88
C VAL A 77 -3.92 15.42 22.68
N GLU A 78 -3.31 16.61 22.60
CA GLU A 78 -1.88 16.73 22.37
C GLU A 78 -1.05 16.14 23.52
N ARG A 79 -1.48 16.32 24.77
CA ARG A 79 -0.82 15.76 25.95
C ARG A 79 -0.95 14.24 25.98
N LEU A 80 -2.13 13.71 25.65
CA LEU A 80 -2.38 12.27 25.60
C LEU A 80 -1.58 11.60 24.49
N ALA A 81 -1.58 12.16 23.28
CA ALA A 81 -0.75 11.70 22.17
C ALA A 81 0.76 11.76 22.49
N GLY A 82 1.20 12.77 23.25
CA GLY A 82 2.56 12.87 23.76
C GLY A 82 2.91 11.76 24.76
N LEU A 83 1.98 11.44 25.66
CA LEU A 83 2.12 10.35 26.63
C LEU A 83 2.26 9.00 25.92
N GLU A 84 1.39 8.70 24.96
CA GLU A 84 1.43 7.44 24.19
C GLU A 84 2.70 7.31 23.38
N ALA A 85 3.10 8.37 22.67
CA ALA A 85 4.34 8.40 21.89
C ALA A 85 5.60 8.16 22.78
N LYS A 86 5.61 8.65 24.03
CA LYS A 86 6.66 8.39 25.02
C LYS A 86 6.84 6.88 25.28
N TYR A 87 5.75 6.12 25.23
CA TYR A 87 5.75 4.66 25.42
C TYR A 87 5.83 3.87 24.11
N GLY A 88 5.94 4.53 22.96
CA GLY A 88 6.02 3.93 21.65
C GLY A 88 4.67 3.50 21.07
N PHE A 89 3.57 4.01 21.63
CA PHE A 89 2.21 3.70 21.18
C PHE A 89 1.62 4.78 20.27
N ARG A 90 0.64 4.37 19.47
CA ARG A 90 -0.20 5.21 18.61
C ARG A 90 -1.66 4.80 18.84
N SER A 91 -2.57 5.74 18.69
CA SER A 91 -4.01 5.48 18.86
C SER A 91 -4.83 6.10 17.74
N CYS A 92 -6.13 5.84 17.76
CA CYS A 92 -7.12 6.55 16.96
C CYS A 92 -7.89 7.54 17.85
N PHE A 93 -7.93 8.80 17.44
CA PHE A 93 -8.76 9.83 18.05
C PHE A 93 -10.05 10.03 17.24
N ASN A 94 -11.18 9.68 17.83
CA ASN A 94 -12.51 9.84 17.23
C ASN A 94 -13.10 11.20 17.65
N PHE A 95 -13.26 12.12 16.72
CA PHE A 95 -13.75 13.47 16.98
C PHE A 95 -15.21 13.63 16.57
N VAL A 96 -15.95 14.50 17.29
CA VAL A 96 -17.32 14.93 16.96
C VAL A 96 -17.25 16.10 15.98
N PRO A 97 -17.62 15.95 14.69
CA PRO A 97 -17.38 16.98 13.68
C PRO A 97 -18.20 18.26 13.84
N ALA A 98 -19.46 18.14 14.25
CA ALA A 98 -20.38 19.25 14.51
C ALA A 98 -20.71 19.36 16.01
N GLY A 99 -19.69 19.13 16.85
CA GLY A 99 -19.77 19.26 18.29
C GLY A 99 -19.57 20.68 18.80
N GLU A 100 -19.34 20.80 20.11
CA GLU A 100 -19.11 22.09 20.80
C GLU A 100 -17.71 22.69 20.50
N TYR A 101 -16.87 21.98 19.78
CA TYR A 101 -15.50 22.36 19.47
C TYR A 101 -15.18 22.17 17.97
N GLN A 102 -14.09 22.78 17.54
CA GLN A 102 -13.56 22.60 16.18
C GLN A 102 -12.22 21.88 16.22
N VAL A 103 -12.07 20.86 15.35
CA VAL A 103 -10.80 20.17 15.16
C VAL A 103 -9.95 20.98 14.19
N SER A 104 -8.93 21.66 14.71
CA SER A 104 -8.06 22.50 13.90
C SER A 104 -7.23 21.69 12.90
N ASN A 105 -6.88 22.31 11.77
CA ASN A 105 -5.98 21.67 10.79
C ASN A 105 -4.62 21.36 11.41
N ALA A 106 -4.13 22.23 12.30
CA ALA A 106 -2.84 22.03 12.98
C ALA A 106 -2.85 20.77 13.83
N LEU A 107 -3.91 20.56 14.64
CA LEU A 107 -4.07 19.36 15.46
C LEU A 107 -4.12 18.09 14.60
N ARG A 108 -4.92 18.09 13.53
CA ARG A 108 -5.03 16.94 12.62
C ARG A 108 -3.69 16.60 11.97
N MET A 109 -3.01 17.60 11.41
CA MET A 109 -1.70 17.41 10.80
C MET A 109 -0.63 16.94 11.81
N MET A 110 -0.70 17.40 13.05
CA MET A 110 0.19 16.95 14.13
C MET A 110 -0.02 15.47 14.43
N LEU A 111 -1.28 15.03 14.59
CA LEU A 111 -1.61 13.63 14.85
C LEU A 111 -1.18 12.74 13.68
N GLU A 112 -1.53 13.09 12.44
CA GLU A 112 -1.16 12.34 11.24
C GLU A 112 0.35 12.20 11.08
N ARG A 113 1.11 13.29 11.27
CA ARG A 113 2.59 13.27 11.19
C ARG A 113 3.24 12.35 12.22
N ARG A 114 2.61 12.19 13.39
CA ARG A 114 3.07 11.30 14.45
C ARG A 114 2.54 9.87 14.28
N GLY A 115 1.79 9.59 13.22
CA GLY A 115 1.25 8.26 12.92
C GLY A 115 -0.01 7.88 13.68
N PHE A 116 -0.68 8.84 14.32
CA PHE A 116 -1.99 8.64 14.93
C PHE A 116 -3.09 8.61 13.87
N GLU A 117 -4.16 7.86 14.14
CA GLU A 117 -5.31 7.79 13.27
C GLU A 117 -6.39 8.79 13.69
N LEU A 118 -7.12 9.32 12.70
CA LEU A 118 -8.30 10.14 12.91
C LEU A 118 -9.55 9.34 12.60
N GLY A 119 -10.51 9.34 13.52
CA GLY A 119 -11.83 8.75 13.36
C GLY A 119 -12.95 9.78 13.49
N VAL A 120 -14.15 9.40 13.09
CA VAL A 120 -15.35 10.24 13.20
C VAL A 120 -16.26 9.67 14.29
N HIS A 121 -16.65 10.51 15.28
CA HIS A 121 -17.49 10.15 16.40
C HIS A 121 -18.90 10.74 16.25
N GLY A 122 -19.73 10.11 15.42
CA GLY A 122 -21.02 10.67 15.05
C GLY A 122 -20.93 11.91 14.16
N LEU A 123 -22.00 12.67 14.04
CA LEU A 123 -22.00 14.03 13.52
C LEU A 123 -22.08 15.03 14.67
N GLU A 124 -22.98 14.77 15.59
CA GLU A 124 -23.25 15.46 16.86
C GLU A 124 -23.32 14.43 17.98
N HIS A 125 -22.99 14.81 19.22
CA HIS A 125 -23.05 13.93 20.38
C HIS A 125 -24.36 14.08 21.16
N ASP A 126 -25.50 14.08 20.44
CA ASP A 126 -26.83 14.37 20.98
C ASP A 126 -27.70 13.12 21.30
N GLY A 127 -27.20 11.92 21.03
CA GLY A 127 -27.88 10.63 21.21
C GLY A 127 -29.08 10.42 20.28
N LYS A 128 -29.21 11.21 19.20
CA LYS A 128 -30.36 11.15 18.30
C LYS A 128 -30.08 10.49 16.96
N LEU A 129 -28.83 10.00 16.74
CA LEU A 129 -28.42 9.41 15.47
C LEU A 129 -29.32 8.25 15.03
N TYR A 130 -29.68 7.37 15.95
CA TYR A 130 -30.48 6.16 15.67
C TYR A 130 -31.97 6.29 16.00
N GLN A 131 -32.52 7.51 16.14
CA GLN A 131 -33.95 7.69 16.43
C GLN A 131 -34.87 7.17 15.32
N SER A 132 -34.48 7.30 14.05
CA SER A 132 -35.14 6.70 12.89
C SER A 132 -34.16 6.53 11.73
N LYS A 133 -34.46 5.60 10.79
CA LYS A 133 -33.64 5.37 9.61
C LYS A 133 -33.50 6.64 8.74
N ALA A 134 -34.58 7.42 8.61
CA ALA A 134 -34.58 8.69 7.87
C ALA A 134 -33.64 9.73 8.51
N LYS A 135 -33.64 9.85 9.85
CA LYS A 135 -32.71 10.74 10.56
C LYS A 135 -31.25 10.26 10.43
N PHE A 136 -31.02 8.96 10.50
CA PHE A 136 -29.71 8.38 10.30
C PHE A 136 -29.20 8.72 8.89
N ALA A 137 -29.98 8.44 7.85
CA ALA A 137 -29.61 8.72 6.46
C ALA A 137 -29.30 10.22 6.22
N ALA A 138 -30.08 11.13 6.80
CA ALA A 138 -29.83 12.56 6.72
C ALA A 138 -28.48 12.95 7.37
N LYS A 139 -28.18 12.43 8.58
CA LYS A 139 -26.91 12.69 9.28
C LYS A 139 -25.72 11.97 8.61
N ALA A 140 -25.94 10.82 7.98
CA ALA A 140 -24.93 10.05 7.26
C ALA A 140 -24.27 10.84 6.13
N VAL A 141 -25.02 11.75 5.47
CA VAL A 141 -24.45 12.65 4.44
C VAL A 141 -23.35 13.53 5.03
N GLY A 142 -23.62 14.18 6.17
CA GLY A 142 -22.63 15.00 6.87
C GLY A 142 -21.45 14.18 7.40
N ILE A 143 -21.70 12.99 7.96
CA ILE A 143 -20.65 12.08 8.44
C ILE A 143 -19.71 11.72 7.29
N ARG A 144 -20.23 11.30 6.12
CA ARG A 144 -19.41 10.99 4.92
C ARG A 144 -18.55 12.16 4.47
N GLN A 145 -19.05 13.40 4.54
CA GLN A 145 -18.27 14.59 4.21
C GLN A 145 -17.05 14.73 5.14
N TYR A 146 -17.21 14.50 6.44
CA TYR A 146 -16.12 14.56 7.39
C TYR A 146 -15.18 13.36 7.30
N VAL A 147 -15.68 12.16 7.05
CA VAL A 147 -14.86 10.98 6.75
C VAL A 147 -13.90 11.28 5.59
N ARG A 148 -14.41 11.85 4.50
CA ARG A 148 -13.58 12.27 3.36
C ARG A 148 -12.63 13.41 3.71
N LYS A 149 -13.13 14.49 4.34
CA LYS A 149 -12.37 15.70 4.69
C LYS A 149 -11.19 15.42 5.63
N TRP A 150 -11.35 14.48 6.53
CA TRP A 150 -10.34 14.11 7.52
C TRP A 150 -9.54 12.86 7.14
N ASN A 151 -9.78 12.29 5.96
CA ASN A 151 -9.17 11.03 5.54
C ASN A 151 -9.35 9.92 6.59
N ALA A 152 -10.50 9.92 7.26
CA ALA A 152 -10.82 8.93 8.28
C ALA A 152 -11.22 7.62 7.60
N SER A 153 -10.73 6.48 8.10
CA SER A 153 -11.14 5.15 7.63
C SER A 153 -12.30 4.57 8.44
N GLY A 154 -12.52 5.07 9.64
CA GLY A 154 -13.45 4.48 10.58
C GLY A 154 -14.44 5.45 11.20
N PHE A 155 -15.45 4.83 11.80
CA PHE A 155 -16.53 5.50 12.51
C PHE A 155 -16.72 4.89 13.90
N ARG A 156 -17.16 5.71 14.84
CA ARG A 156 -17.65 5.29 16.15
C ARG A 156 -18.91 6.07 16.50
N SER A 157 -19.93 5.35 16.92
CA SER A 157 -21.19 5.94 17.32
C SER A 157 -21.13 6.58 18.70
N PRO A 158 -21.74 7.76 18.88
CA PRO A 158 -21.96 8.31 20.20
C PRO A 158 -22.76 7.37 21.10
N LEU A 159 -22.36 7.27 22.39
CA LEU A 159 -23.02 6.44 23.38
C LEU A 159 -23.05 4.94 23.03
N MET A 160 -22.17 4.47 22.16
CA MET A 160 -22.08 3.08 21.68
C MET A 160 -23.42 2.53 21.14
N GLN A 161 -24.34 3.41 20.75
CA GLN A 161 -25.57 3.00 20.05
C GLN A 161 -25.23 2.51 18.65
N HIS A 162 -25.81 1.41 18.22
CA HIS A 162 -25.48 0.86 16.90
C HIS A 162 -26.69 0.17 16.25
N LYS A 163 -26.70 0.24 14.92
CA LYS A 163 -27.54 -0.56 14.03
C LYS A 163 -26.67 -0.94 12.85
N LEU A 164 -26.00 -2.09 12.96
CA LEU A 164 -24.98 -2.51 12.01
C LEU A 164 -25.44 -2.43 10.56
N ALA A 165 -26.71 -2.78 10.27
CA ALA A 165 -27.27 -2.69 8.93
C ALA A 165 -27.41 -1.23 8.40
N TRP A 166 -27.42 -0.21 9.25
CA TRP A 166 -27.49 1.19 8.79
C TRP A 166 -26.11 1.80 8.54
N LEU A 167 -25.09 1.32 9.22
CA LEU A 167 -23.72 1.82 9.13
C LEU A 167 -23.10 1.66 7.73
N HIS A 168 -23.65 0.78 6.90
CA HIS A 168 -23.25 0.68 5.49
C HIS A 168 -23.40 2.00 4.72
N GLU A 169 -24.35 2.85 5.12
CA GLU A 169 -24.57 4.15 4.50
C GLU A 169 -23.41 5.13 4.74
N LEU A 170 -22.50 4.85 5.69
CA LEU A 170 -21.35 5.71 5.98
C LEU A 170 -20.18 5.49 5.02
N GLY A 171 -20.07 4.30 4.43
CA GLY A 171 -18.99 3.96 3.47
C GLY A 171 -17.59 3.91 4.09
N THR A 172 -17.48 3.61 5.40
CA THR A 172 -16.21 3.49 6.11
C THR A 172 -15.57 2.11 5.93
N GLU A 173 -14.26 2.00 6.10
CA GLU A 173 -13.53 0.72 6.06
C GLU A 173 -13.88 -0.15 7.27
N TYR A 174 -14.09 0.50 8.43
CA TYR A 174 -14.48 -0.16 9.67
C TYR A 174 -15.46 0.69 10.48
N ASP A 175 -16.17 0.03 11.37
CA ASP A 175 -16.89 0.63 12.50
C ASP A 175 -16.32 0.07 13.80
N ALA A 176 -16.43 0.81 14.89
CA ALA A 176 -15.98 0.40 16.21
C ALA A 176 -17.00 0.77 17.29
N SER A 177 -18.30 0.60 16.97
CA SER A 177 -19.42 0.99 17.83
C SER A 177 -19.96 -0.16 18.68
N THR A 178 -19.37 -1.36 18.58
CA THR A 178 -19.76 -2.53 19.39
C THR A 178 -18.75 -2.82 20.50
N PHE A 179 -19.07 -3.78 21.32
CA PHE A 179 -18.23 -4.31 22.40
C PHE A 179 -18.40 -5.82 22.49
N ASP A 180 -17.43 -6.52 23.12
CA ASP A 180 -17.54 -7.96 23.30
C ASP A 180 -18.68 -8.33 24.28
N THR A 181 -18.53 -7.96 25.54
CA THR A 181 -19.46 -8.26 26.63
C THR A 181 -19.39 -7.15 27.69
N ASP A 182 -20.17 -6.09 27.51
CA ASP A 182 -20.28 -5.02 28.52
C ASP A 182 -21.76 -4.77 28.89
N PRO A 183 -22.22 -5.29 30.06
CA PRO A 183 -23.59 -5.14 30.47
C PRO A 183 -23.93 -3.70 30.91
N PHE A 184 -22.96 -2.80 31.07
CA PHE A 184 -23.18 -1.43 31.53
C PHE A 184 -23.57 -0.48 30.41
N GLU A 185 -23.31 -0.86 29.16
CA GLU A 185 -23.72 -0.07 28.01
C GLU A 185 -25.24 0.13 27.91
N PRO A 186 -25.70 1.23 27.25
CA PRO A 186 -27.13 1.51 27.09
C PRO A 186 -27.87 0.41 26.33
N GLU A 187 -27.28 -0.14 25.27
CA GLU A 187 -27.75 -1.32 24.54
C GLU A 187 -26.86 -2.50 24.95
N PRO A 188 -27.38 -3.54 25.63
CA PRO A 188 -26.55 -4.61 26.20
C PRO A 188 -26.26 -5.76 25.21
N ASP A 189 -26.52 -5.56 23.93
CA ASP A 189 -26.32 -6.54 22.87
C ASP A 189 -24.86 -6.54 22.38
N GLY A 190 -23.95 -7.09 23.21
CA GLY A 190 -22.55 -7.27 22.86
C GLY A 190 -22.35 -8.21 21.69
N ALA A 191 -21.25 -8.03 20.99
CA ALA A 191 -20.89 -8.84 19.80
C ALA A 191 -20.53 -10.29 20.15
N GLY A 192 -20.26 -10.61 21.42
CA GLY A 192 -19.90 -11.96 21.89
C GLY A 192 -18.59 -12.48 21.27
N THR A 193 -17.69 -11.59 20.90
CA THR A 193 -16.37 -11.95 20.36
C THR A 193 -15.33 -10.88 20.68
N ILE A 194 -14.11 -11.33 20.93
CA ILE A 194 -12.92 -10.47 21.10
C ILE A 194 -12.13 -10.33 19.78
N PHE A 195 -12.67 -10.77 18.67
CA PHE A 195 -12.06 -10.66 17.34
C PHE A 195 -12.82 -9.68 16.47
N PRO A 196 -12.16 -9.04 15.51
CA PRO A 196 -12.84 -8.33 14.43
C PRO A 196 -13.81 -9.26 13.70
N PHE A 197 -14.88 -8.70 13.13
CA PHE A 197 -15.78 -9.49 12.30
C PHE A 197 -16.33 -8.69 11.13
N TRP A 198 -16.72 -9.41 10.07
CA TRP A 198 -17.26 -8.80 8.88
C TRP A 198 -18.77 -8.54 9.01
N VAL A 199 -19.20 -7.33 8.69
CA VAL A 199 -20.62 -6.98 8.57
C VAL A 199 -20.99 -6.90 7.09
N PRO A 200 -21.70 -7.91 6.53
CA PRO A 200 -22.06 -7.94 5.12
C PRO A 200 -23.14 -6.91 4.80
N GLY A 201 -22.94 -6.16 3.72
CA GLY A 201 -23.93 -5.23 3.18
C GLY A 201 -24.81 -5.83 2.09
N PRO A 202 -25.91 -5.12 1.71
CA PRO A 202 -26.89 -5.63 0.74
C PRO A 202 -26.30 -5.95 -0.65
N ASP A 203 -25.25 -5.27 -1.05
CA ASP A 203 -24.63 -5.38 -2.38
C ASP A 203 -23.31 -6.15 -2.36
N GLY A 204 -23.09 -7.00 -1.34
CA GLY A 204 -21.81 -7.67 -1.12
C GLY A 204 -20.68 -6.75 -0.63
N ARG A 205 -20.94 -5.44 -0.56
CA ARG A 205 -20.10 -4.49 0.16
C ARG A 205 -20.30 -4.69 1.66
N GLY A 206 -19.34 -4.28 2.46
CA GLY A 206 -19.43 -4.36 3.89
C GLY A 206 -18.27 -3.65 4.54
N TYR A 207 -18.22 -3.72 5.84
CA TYR A 207 -17.15 -3.13 6.64
C TYR A 207 -16.72 -4.11 7.74
N VAL A 208 -15.58 -3.85 8.34
CA VAL A 208 -15.09 -4.63 9.49
C VAL A 208 -15.59 -3.98 10.77
N GLU A 209 -16.23 -4.74 11.62
CA GLU A 209 -16.59 -4.30 12.96
C GLU A 209 -15.46 -4.64 13.94
N LEU A 210 -15.08 -3.68 14.76
CA LEU A 210 -14.02 -3.78 15.77
C LEU A 210 -14.63 -3.56 17.17
N PRO A 211 -15.07 -4.63 17.85
CA PRO A 211 -15.63 -4.47 19.19
C PRO A 211 -14.57 -3.99 20.17
N TYR A 212 -14.89 -3.02 21.03
CA TYR A 212 -14.01 -2.81 22.16
C TYR A 212 -14.10 -3.99 23.13
N THR A 213 -12.99 -4.36 23.71
CA THR A 213 -12.87 -5.58 24.54
C THR A 213 -12.39 -5.29 25.94
N LEU A 214 -11.89 -4.10 26.18
CA LEU A 214 -11.49 -3.61 27.50
C LEU A 214 -12.49 -2.56 27.97
N VAL A 215 -12.98 -2.69 29.20
CA VAL A 215 -13.99 -1.80 29.79
C VAL A 215 -13.58 -0.34 29.65
N GLN A 216 -14.52 0.52 29.24
CA GLN A 216 -14.25 1.95 29.06
C GLN A 216 -13.85 2.60 30.40
N ASP A 217 -12.95 3.59 30.35
CA ASP A 217 -12.45 4.33 31.52
C ASP A 217 -13.56 4.98 32.34
N PHE A 218 -14.55 5.61 31.68
CA PHE A 218 -15.70 6.22 32.36
C PHE A 218 -16.53 5.17 33.12
N THR A 219 -16.80 4.03 32.52
CA THR A 219 -17.52 2.93 33.17
C THR A 219 -16.72 2.39 34.36
N LEU A 220 -15.44 2.14 34.15
CA LEU A 220 -14.58 1.52 35.17
C LEU A 220 -14.37 2.44 36.38
N PHE A 221 -13.93 3.68 36.14
CA PHE A 221 -13.48 4.57 37.20
C PHE A 221 -14.58 5.48 37.76
N VAL A 222 -15.50 5.95 36.90
CA VAL A 222 -16.54 6.90 37.34
C VAL A 222 -17.82 6.20 37.78
N ILE A 223 -18.29 5.19 37.05
CA ILE A 223 -19.53 4.47 37.36
C ILE A 223 -19.28 3.39 38.41
N LEU A 224 -18.35 2.46 38.16
CA LEU A 224 -18.04 1.36 39.05
C LEU A 224 -17.17 1.78 40.25
N GLY A 225 -16.42 2.88 40.10
CA GLY A 225 -15.60 3.45 41.18
C GLY A 225 -14.34 2.64 41.48
N GLU A 226 -13.82 1.87 40.51
CA GLU A 226 -12.57 1.14 40.67
C GLU A 226 -11.40 2.10 40.95
N ARG A 227 -10.52 1.70 41.87
CA ARG A 227 -9.39 2.55 42.27
C ARG A 227 -8.08 2.19 41.60
N ASN A 228 -8.00 1.02 40.99
CA ASN A 228 -6.84 0.47 40.28
C ASN A 228 -7.24 -0.06 38.90
N ILE A 229 -6.27 -0.62 38.19
CA ILE A 229 -6.46 -1.14 36.83
C ILE A 229 -6.56 -2.67 36.73
N ASP A 230 -6.84 -3.35 37.83
CA ASP A 230 -6.80 -4.82 37.91
C ASP A 230 -7.81 -5.48 36.96
N VAL A 231 -8.95 -4.82 36.70
CA VAL A 231 -9.93 -5.29 35.71
C VAL A 231 -9.32 -5.29 34.32
N TRP A 232 -8.63 -4.21 33.93
CA TRP A 232 -7.95 -4.11 32.65
C TRP A 232 -6.82 -5.14 32.53
N LYS A 233 -6.00 -5.31 33.58
CA LYS A 233 -4.90 -6.30 33.60
C LYS A 233 -5.44 -7.71 33.36
N ARG A 234 -6.44 -8.14 34.13
CA ARG A 234 -7.05 -9.48 33.99
C ARG A 234 -7.65 -9.70 32.61
N LYS A 235 -8.37 -8.70 32.07
CA LYS A 235 -9.00 -8.82 30.75
C LYS A 235 -7.95 -8.87 29.65
N LEU A 236 -6.90 -8.04 29.72
CA LEU A 236 -5.78 -8.06 28.78
C LEU A 236 -5.05 -9.41 28.80
N ASP A 237 -4.79 -9.95 29.99
CA ASP A 237 -4.13 -11.24 30.15
C ASP A 237 -4.92 -12.36 29.48
N TRP A 238 -6.22 -12.40 29.72
CA TRP A 238 -7.11 -13.37 29.09
C TRP A 238 -7.19 -13.20 27.56
N ILE A 239 -7.29 -11.97 27.05
CA ILE A 239 -7.28 -11.70 25.62
C ILE A 239 -5.96 -12.17 24.99
N ALA A 240 -4.82 -11.92 25.65
CA ALA A 240 -3.52 -12.37 25.19
C ALA A 240 -3.41 -13.91 25.15
N GLU A 241 -4.04 -14.61 26.08
CA GLU A 241 -4.11 -16.07 26.07
C GLU A 241 -4.98 -16.60 24.92
N ARG A 242 -6.11 -15.97 24.63
CA ARG A 242 -7.05 -16.37 23.58
C ARG A 242 -6.63 -15.92 22.18
N GLY A 243 -5.65 -15.01 22.08
CA GLY A 243 -5.17 -14.52 20.79
C GLY A 243 -6.08 -13.51 20.10
N GLY A 244 -6.94 -12.83 20.87
CA GLY A 244 -7.91 -11.87 20.37
C GLY A 244 -7.35 -10.47 20.12
N MET A 245 -8.25 -9.47 20.01
CA MET A 245 -7.92 -8.07 19.91
C MET A 245 -8.20 -7.35 21.25
N ALA A 246 -7.16 -6.82 21.88
CA ALA A 246 -7.28 -5.95 23.04
C ALA A 246 -7.50 -4.51 22.58
N LEU A 247 -8.74 -4.14 22.32
CA LEU A 247 -9.14 -2.78 21.97
C LEU A 247 -9.72 -2.08 23.19
N ILE A 248 -9.07 -0.98 23.59
CA ILE A 248 -9.55 -0.10 24.65
C ILE A 248 -10.12 1.19 24.07
N ASN A 249 -11.22 1.65 24.64
CA ASN A 249 -11.77 2.97 24.41
C ASN A 249 -11.69 3.81 25.68
N THR A 250 -11.04 4.96 25.60
CA THR A 250 -10.93 5.92 26.70
C THR A 250 -11.30 7.33 26.23
N HIS A 251 -11.52 8.24 27.18
CA HIS A 251 -12.00 9.58 26.87
C HIS A 251 -11.08 10.64 27.51
N PRO A 252 -10.37 11.46 26.72
CA PRO A 252 -9.56 12.57 27.25
C PRO A 252 -10.37 13.51 28.14
N ASP A 253 -11.70 13.58 27.90
CA ASP A 253 -12.63 14.37 28.68
C ASP A 253 -12.66 13.99 30.18
N TYR A 254 -12.46 12.70 30.48
CA TYR A 254 -12.50 12.16 31.86
C TYR A 254 -11.12 11.83 32.43
N MET A 255 -10.03 12.16 31.72
CA MET A 255 -8.67 11.99 32.20
C MET A 255 -8.16 13.25 32.90
N HIS A 256 -7.81 13.15 34.17
CA HIS A 256 -7.16 14.24 34.88
C HIS A 256 -5.65 14.24 34.61
N PHE A 257 -5.15 15.34 34.09
CA PHE A 257 -3.71 15.62 33.91
C PHE A 257 -3.22 16.58 35.00
N GLU A 258 -1.99 16.36 35.50
CA GLU A 258 -1.37 17.26 36.48
C GLU A 258 -1.37 18.72 36.00
N GLY A 259 -1.53 19.65 36.97
CA GLY A 259 -1.52 21.09 36.71
C GLY A 259 -2.93 21.72 36.63
N SER A 260 -4.01 20.94 36.79
CA SER A 260 -5.38 21.44 36.92
C SER A 260 -6.10 20.80 38.11
N PRO A 261 -7.15 21.42 38.70
CA PRO A 261 -7.97 20.75 39.69
C PRO A 261 -8.69 19.55 39.09
N GLN A 262 -8.67 18.42 39.82
CA GLN A 262 -9.39 17.22 39.39
C GLN A 262 -10.90 17.40 39.63
N GLU A 263 -11.69 17.18 38.58
CA GLU A 263 -13.14 17.18 38.65
C GLU A 263 -13.69 15.81 39.14
N ARG A 264 -14.97 15.80 39.53
CA ARG A 264 -15.59 14.60 40.18
C ARG A 264 -15.78 13.43 39.23
N ASP A 265 -15.83 13.67 37.95
CA ASP A 265 -16.00 12.68 36.87
C ASP A 265 -14.67 12.39 36.13
N GLU A 266 -13.57 12.76 36.72
CA GLU A 266 -12.25 12.48 36.20
C GLU A 266 -11.52 11.41 36.99
N SER A 267 -10.69 10.65 36.28
CA SER A 267 -9.70 9.74 36.87
C SER A 267 -8.29 10.20 36.53
N PRO A 268 -7.30 9.97 37.40
CA PRO A 268 -5.91 10.31 37.11
C PRO A 268 -5.44 9.62 35.82
N VAL A 269 -4.81 10.38 34.91
CA VAL A 269 -4.21 9.84 33.69
C VAL A 269 -3.13 8.80 33.97
N THR A 270 -2.53 8.84 35.18
CA THR A 270 -1.53 7.86 35.63
C THR A 270 -2.05 6.42 35.63
N ARG A 271 -3.38 6.20 35.75
CA ARG A 271 -3.97 4.85 35.61
C ARG A 271 -3.87 4.33 34.17
N TYR A 272 -4.09 5.21 33.20
CA TYR A 272 -3.90 4.87 31.80
C TYR A 272 -2.41 4.65 31.48
N GLU A 273 -1.55 5.51 32.02
CA GLU A 273 -0.09 5.35 31.90
C GLU A 273 0.38 4.02 32.53
N GLU A 274 -0.08 3.65 33.70
CA GLU A 274 0.18 2.34 34.35
C GLU A 274 -0.27 1.16 33.46
N PHE A 275 -1.41 1.30 32.79
CA PHE A 275 -1.89 0.27 31.88
C PHE A 275 -0.99 0.12 30.64
N LEU A 276 -0.55 1.24 30.03
CA LEU A 276 0.39 1.21 28.92
C LEU A 276 1.73 0.57 29.32
N GLN A 277 2.24 0.93 30.49
CA GLN A 277 3.46 0.32 31.06
C GLN A 277 3.28 -1.19 31.25
N TYR A 278 2.18 -1.61 31.88
CA TYR A 278 1.87 -3.02 32.08
C TYR A 278 1.82 -3.81 30.76
N ALA A 279 1.14 -3.29 29.75
CA ALA A 279 1.06 -3.93 28.44
C ALA A 279 2.44 -4.07 27.80
N ARG A 280 3.25 -3.01 27.83
CA ARG A 280 4.62 -3.02 27.31
C ARG A 280 5.52 -3.97 28.07
N ASP A 281 5.58 -3.83 29.40
CA ASP A 281 6.57 -4.55 30.21
C ASP A 281 6.29 -6.06 30.27
N LYS A 282 5.00 -6.47 30.24
CA LYS A 282 4.62 -7.89 30.28
C LYS A 282 4.60 -8.57 28.92
N TYR A 283 4.27 -7.83 27.85
CA TYR A 283 3.96 -8.40 26.55
C TYR A 283 4.85 -7.86 25.43
N ASP A 284 5.99 -7.22 25.74
CA ASP A 284 6.93 -6.75 24.72
C ASP A 284 7.27 -7.85 23.71
N GLY A 285 7.25 -7.50 22.44
CA GLY A 285 7.46 -8.45 21.35
C GLY A 285 6.32 -9.43 21.07
N SER A 286 5.32 -9.58 21.98
CA SER A 286 4.24 -10.57 21.86
C SER A 286 2.97 -10.04 21.21
N TYR A 287 2.70 -8.74 21.29
CA TYR A 287 1.53 -8.13 20.66
C TYR A 287 1.86 -7.46 19.34
N TRP A 288 0.87 -7.38 18.48
CA TRP A 288 0.87 -6.49 17.32
C TRP A 288 0.20 -5.17 17.71
N HIS A 289 1.02 -4.11 17.90
CA HIS A 289 0.45 -2.78 18.12
C HIS A 289 -0.01 -2.18 16.78
N ALA A 290 -1.29 -1.87 16.70
CA ALA A 290 -1.93 -1.43 15.47
C ALA A 290 -2.99 -0.36 15.72
N THR A 291 -3.22 0.50 14.73
CA THR A 291 -4.40 1.35 14.68
C THR A 291 -5.63 0.54 14.21
N PRO A 292 -6.86 1.00 14.50
CA PRO A 292 -8.08 0.34 13.99
C PRO A 292 -8.09 0.13 12.48
N ARG A 293 -7.56 1.08 11.71
CA ARG A 293 -7.39 0.98 10.25
C ARG A 293 -6.50 -0.20 9.86
N GLU A 294 -5.37 -0.36 10.55
CA GLU A 294 -4.44 -1.47 10.28
C GLU A 294 -5.09 -2.81 10.60
N VAL A 295 -5.81 -2.92 11.72
CA VAL A 295 -6.57 -4.13 12.09
C VAL A 295 -7.65 -4.46 11.07
N SER A 296 -8.44 -3.48 10.67
CA SER A 296 -9.48 -3.66 9.65
C SER A 296 -8.91 -4.18 8.34
N ARG A 297 -7.80 -3.61 7.89
CA ARG A 297 -7.13 -4.03 6.65
C ARG A 297 -6.54 -5.43 6.76
N HIS A 298 -5.90 -5.76 7.89
CA HIS A 298 -5.41 -7.11 8.14
C HIS A 298 -6.55 -8.12 8.11
N TYR A 299 -7.64 -7.88 8.85
CA TYR A 299 -8.81 -8.76 8.87
C TYR A 299 -9.37 -9.00 7.46
N ARG A 300 -9.54 -7.95 6.66
CA ARG A 300 -10.05 -8.05 5.28
C ARG A 300 -9.13 -8.85 4.36
N GLN A 301 -7.83 -8.85 4.61
CA GLN A 301 -6.85 -9.64 3.87
C GLN A 301 -6.83 -11.10 4.33
N ALA A 302 -6.89 -11.32 5.63
CA ALA A 302 -6.77 -12.60 6.29
C ALA A 302 -8.04 -13.46 6.12
N LEU A 303 -9.19 -12.84 6.29
CA LEU A 303 -10.52 -13.45 6.15
C LEU A 303 -11.35 -12.61 5.17
N PRO A 304 -11.10 -12.73 3.87
CA PRO A 304 -11.93 -12.06 2.90
C PRO A 304 -13.38 -12.52 3.06
N PRO A 305 -14.35 -11.60 3.05
CA PRO A 305 -15.75 -11.91 3.33
C PRO A 305 -16.27 -13.01 2.39
N ALA A 306 -16.88 -14.02 2.97
CA ALA A 306 -17.51 -15.13 2.23
C ALA A 306 -18.63 -14.66 1.28
N SER A 307 -19.16 -13.44 1.47
CA SER A 307 -20.15 -12.80 0.59
C SER A 307 -19.55 -12.20 -0.69
N ARG A 308 -18.23 -12.24 -0.91
CA ARG A 308 -17.61 -11.99 -2.22
C ARG A 308 -17.74 -13.19 -3.16
N ASN A 309 -18.79 -13.97 -3.06
CA ASN A 309 -19.07 -15.07 -3.94
C ASN A 309 -19.68 -14.65 -5.29
N THR A 310 -19.31 -13.48 -5.80
CA THR A 310 -19.33 -13.23 -7.22
C THR A 310 -17.88 -13.34 -7.71
N ARG A 311 -17.46 -14.61 -7.96
CA ARG A 311 -16.29 -14.93 -8.77
C ARG A 311 -16.32 -14.02 -9.98
N LYS A 312 -15.45 -13.00 -9.97
CA LYS A 312 -15.39 -12.05 -11.07
C LYS A 312 -14.76 -12.70 -12.28
N LYS A 313 -15.21 -12.31 -13.43
CA LYS A 313 -14.68 -12.77 -14.72
C LYS A 313 -13.88 -11.64 -15.33
N ILE A 314 -12.57 -11.81 -15.43
CA ILE A 314 -11.66 -10.80 -15.92
C ILE A 314 -10.93 -11.32 -17.15
N CYS A 315 -10.83 -10.50 -18.20
CA CYS A 315 -9.98 -10.80 -19.33
C CYS A 315 -8.84 -9.78 -19.42
N MET A 316 -7.61 -10.28 -19.54
CA MET A 316 -6.45 -9.45 -19.80
C MET A 316 -6.02 -9.59 -21.26
N VAL A 317 -5.50 -8.50 -21.85
CA VAL A 317 -4.99 -8.50 -23.23
C VAL A 317 -3.58 -7.90 -23.21
N ALA A 318 -2.60 -8.68 -23.67
CA ALA A 318 -1.20 -8.28 -23.63
C ALA A 318 -0.43 -8.74 -24.86
N TYR A 319 0.31 -7.83 -25.53
CA TYR A 319 1.18 -8.19 -26.66
C TYR A 319 2.53 -8.73 -26.15
N THR A 320 2.47 -9.80 -25.38
CA THR A 320 3.62 -10.47 -24.75
C THR A 320 3.36 -11.98 -24.66
N ALA A 321 4.41 -12.76 -24.49
CA ALA A 321 4.27 -14.15 -24.09
C ALA A 321 4.09 -14.20 -22.56
N TYR A 322 2.97 -14.74 -22.11
CA TYR A 322 2.51 -14.71 -20.72
C TYR A 322 3.58 -15.20 -19.72
N GLU A 323 4.33 -16.24 -20.09
CA GLU A 323 5.29 -16.91 -19.24
C GLU A 323 6.50 -16.03 -18.86
N TYR A 324 6.76 -15.01 -19.66
CA TYR A 324 7.94 -14.13 -19.51
C TYR A 324 7.58 -12.72 -18.99
N ASP A 325 6.29 -12.42 -18.81
CA ASP A 325 5.84 -11.12 -18.36
C ASP A 325 5.38 -11.15 -16.90
N ASN A 326 6.28 -10.80 -16.01
CA ASN A 326 6.04 -10.82 -14.57
C ASN A 326 4.91 -9.87 -14.13
N ARG A 327 4.70 -8.77 -14.83
CA ARG A 327 3.67 -7.79 -14.46
C ARG A 327 2.29 -8.34 -14.79
N VAL A 328 2.10 -8.87 -15.98
CA VAL A 328 0.84 -9.50 -16.41
C VAL A 328 0.53 -10.72 -15.54
N ARG A 329 1.52 -11.61 -15.35
CA ARG A 329 1.38 -12.80 -14.49
C ARG A 329 0.96 -12.44 -13.07
N ARG A 330 1.65 -11.50 -12.46
CA ARG A 330 1.41 -11.07 -11.10
C ARG A 330 -0.03 -10.58 -10.87
N TYR A 331 -0.57 -9.79 -11.79
CA TYR A 331 -1.96 -9.35 -11.73
C TYR A 331 -2.94 -10.50 -11.95
N ALA A 332 -2.75 -11.28 -13.01
CA ALA A 332 -3.63 -12.40 -13.36
C ALA A 332 -3.65 -13.47 -12.27
N GLU A 333 -2.49 -13.91 -11.80
CA GLU A 333 -2.37 -14.95 -10.78
C GLU A 333 -2.88 -14.46 -9.40
N THR A 334 -2.77 -13.16 -9.09
CA THR A 334 -3.35 -12.60 -7.86
C THR A 334 -4.87 -12.71 -7.87
N LEU A 335 -5.52 -12.39 -8.99
CA LEU A 335 -6.97 -12.51 -9.13
C LEU A 335 -7.41 -13.97 -9.16
N ALA A 336 -6.68 -14.83 -9.86
CA ALA A 336 -6.97 -16.28 -9.88
C ALA A 336 -6.86 -16.90 -8.47
N ARG A 337 -5.83 -16.54 -7.68
CA ARG A 337 -5.70 -16.98 -6.27
C ARG A 337 -6.83 -16.46 -5.38
N ARG A 338 -7.42 -15.31 -5.71
CA ARG A 338 -8.64 -14.81 -5.04
C ARG A 338 -9.89 -15.64 -5.37
N GLY A 339 -9.85 -16.47 -6.42
CA GLY A 339 -10.95 -17.31 -6.89
C GLY A 339 -11.68 -16.74 -8.11
N ASP A 340 -11.20 -15.64 -8.70
CA ASP A 340 -11.74 -15.08 -9.94
C ASP A 340 -11.46 -15.98 -11.13
N GLN A 341 -12.31 -15.89 -12.15
CA GLN A 341 -12.04 -16.48 -13.46
C GLN A 341 -11.22 -15.49 -14.27
N VAL A 342 -9.99 -15.87 -14.61
CA VAL A 342 -9.07 -14.99 -15.34
C VAL A 342 -8.67 -15.64 -16.65
N ASP A 343 -8.95 -14.94 -17.74
CA ASP A 343 -8.51 -15.26 -19.09
C ASP A 343 -7.44 -14.24 -19.52
N VAL A 344 -6.38 -14.69 -20.20
CA VAL A 344 -5.34 -13.82 -20.75
C VAL A 344 -5.18 -14.09 -22.24
N ILE A 345 -5.38 -13.08 -23.08
CA ILE A 345 -5.11 -13.12 -24.52
C ILE A 345 -3.70 -12.63 -24.75
N ALA A 346 -2.80 -13.52 -25.23
CA ALA A 346 -1.37 -13.29 -25.30
C ALA A 346 -0.76 -13.78 -26.62
N LEU A 347 0.55 -13.54 -26.78
CA LEU A 347 1.37 -14.14 -27.83
C LEU A 347 1.78 -15.57 -27.45
N SER A 348 2.06 -16.39 -28.46
CA SER A 348 2.81 -17.63 -28.28
C SER A 348 4.30 -17.34 -28.22
N GLY A 349 5.01 -17.96 -27.29
CA GLY A 349 6.47 -17.92 -27.21
C GLY A 349 7.15 -18.67 -28.35
N SER A 350 8.49 -18.73 -28.32
CA SER A 350 9.31 -19.42 -29.32
C SER A 350 9.17 -20.96 -29.29
N GLN A 351 8.67 -21.54 -28.20
CA GLN A 351 8.42 -22.96 -28.06
C GLN A 351 6.99 -23.29 -28.48
N PHE A 352 6.79 -24.46 -29.09
CA PHE A 352 5.47 -24.95 -29.46
C PHE A 352 4.68 -25.21 -28.19
N ARG A 353 3.61 -24.45 -27.97
CA ARG A 353 2.70 -24.58 -26.83
C ARG A 353 1.26 -24.66 -27.31
N GLU A 354 0.42 -25.26 -26.48
CA GLU A 354 -1.01 -25.36 -26.78
C GLU A 354 -1.64 -23.96 -26.96
N PRO A 355 -2.57 -23.78 -27.91
CA PRO A 355 -3.24 -22.52 -28.14
C PRO A 355 -3.99 -22.00 -26.91
N VAL A 356 -4.50 -22.90 -26.07
CA VAL A 356 -5.17 -22.57 -24.81
C VAL A 356 -4.64 -23.49 -23.72
N GLU A 357 -4.16 -22.90 -22.65
CA GLU A 357 -3.54 -23.61 -21.51
C GLU A 357 -3.91 -22.92 -20.20
N THR A 358 -4.06 -23.67 -19.11
CA THR A 358 -4.25 -23.11 -17.78
C THR A 358 -2.95 -23.14 -16.98
N ILE A 359 -2.46 -21.97 -16.60
CA ILE A 359 -1.20 -21.78 -15.85
C ILE A 359 -1.53 -21.07 -14.53
N CYS A 360 -1.23 -21.67 -13.39
CA CYS A 360 -1.50 -21.10 -12.05
C CYS A 360 -2.95 -20.58 -11.87
N GLY A 361 -3.93 -21.30 -12.43
CA GLY A 361 -5.36 -20.92 -12.36
C GLY A 361 -5.81 -19.87 -13.38
N VAL A 362 -4.92 -19.44 -14.27
CA VAL A 362 -5.18 -18.47 -15.35
C VAL A 362 -5.29 -19.20 -16.68
N THR A 363 -6.36 -18.96 -17.45
CA THR A 363 -6.53 -19.53 -18.79
C THR A 363 -5.86 -18.60 -19.82
N VAL A 364 -4.80 -19.07 -20.45
CA VAL A 364 -4.01 -18.32 -21.43
C VAL A 364 -4.41 -18.70 -22.85
N HIS A 365 -4.87 -17.73 -23.63
CA HIS A 365 -5.24 -17.87 -25.05
C HIS A 365 -4.12 -17.29 -25.92
N ARG A 366 -3.34 -18.15 -26.60
CA ARG A 366 -2.22 -17.76 -27.47
C ARG A 366 -2.72 -17.58 -28.90
N ILE A 367 -2.87 -16.32 -29.35
CA ILE A 367 -3.55 -16.01 -30.61
C ILE A 367 -2.62 -15.69 -31.78
N GLN A 368 -1.35 -15.42 -31.52
CA GLN A 368 -0.38 -15.06 -32.55
C GLN A 368 1.04 -15.44 -32.11
N TYR A 369 1.84 -15.86 -33.09
CA TYR A 369 3.25 -16.15 -32.91
C TYR A 369 4.09 -14.88 -33.02
N ARG A 370 5.17 -14.78 -32.24
CA ARG A 370 6.16 -13.70 -32.35
C ARG A 370 7.46 -14.24 -32.94
N ASP A 371 7.83 -13.78 -34.15
CA ASP A 371 9.15 -14.04 -34.74
C ASP A 371 10.18 -13.07 -34.17
N CYS A 372 11.33 -13.58 -33.75
CA CYS A 372 12.35 -12.79 -33.04
C CYS A 372 13.19 -11.87 -33.94
N ASN A 373 13.07 -11.95 -35.30
CA ASN A 373 13.92 -11.21 -36.25
C ASN A 373 13.14 -10.17 -37.06
N GLU A 374 12.65 -9.14 -36.41
CA GLU A 374 11.91 -8.05 -37.07
C GLU A 374 12.83 -6.99 -37.65
N ARG A 375 13.27 -7.15 -38.91
CA ARG A 375 14.15 -6.20 -39.62
C ARG A 375 13.46 -4.99 -40.24
N HIS A 376 12.11 -5.03 -40.45
CA HIS A 376 11.39 -3.97 -41.17
C HIS A 376 10.28 -3.32 -40.32
N LYS A 377 10.27 -1.99 -40.23
CA LYS A 377 9.29 -1.19 -39.44
C LYS A 377 7.84 -1.44 -39.86
N TRP A 378 7.55 -1.64 -41.14
CA TRP A 378 6.19 -1.90 -41.66
C TRP A 378 5.71 -3.32 -41.26
N SER A 379 6.58 -4.29 -41.27
CA SER A 379 6.26 -5.66 -40.82
C SER A 379 5.86 -5.67 -39.34
N TYR A 380 6.58 -4.94 -38.50
CA TYR A 380 6.26 -4.75 -37.10
C TYR A 380 4.88 -4.09 -36.90
N ALA A 381 4.63 -2.96 -37.58
CA ALA A 381 3.35 -2.27 -37.51
C ALA A 381 2.16 -3.17 -37.94
N TRP A 382 2.35 -3.96 -39.02
CA TRP A 382 1.34 -4.89 -39.50
C TRP A 382 1.05 -6.01 -38.46
N ARG A 383 2.05 -6.52 -37.79
CA ARG A 383 1.88 -7.54 -36.75
C ARG A 383 1.13 -7.03 -35.54
N LEU A 384 1.40 -5.79 -35.11
CA LEU A 384 0.65 -5.12 -34.05
C LEU A 384 -0.82 -4.94 -34.44
N LEU A 385 -1.09 -4.50 -35.67
CA LEU A 385 -2.46 -4.34 -36.17
C LEU A 385 -3.17 -5.69 -36.28
N ARG A 386 -2.48 -6.72 -36.76
CA ARG A 386 -3.00 -8.10 -36.83
C ARG A 386 -3.34 -8.62 -35.43
N PHE A 387 -2.50 -8.36 -34.44
CA PHE A 387 -2.77 -8.76 -33.04
C PHE A 387 -3.99 -8.01 -32.49
N LEU A 388 -4.09 -6.70 -32.72
CA LEU A 388 -5.26 -5.90 -32.34
C LEU A 388 -6.55 -6.50 -32.92
N LEU A 389 -6.57 -6.79 -34.21
CA LEU A 389 -7.77 -7.36 -34.87
C LEU A 389 -8.12 -8.76 -34.33
N ARG A 390 -7.11 -9.63 -34.15
CA ARG A 390 -7.31 -10.96 -33.60
C ARG A 390 -7.76 -10.92 -32.16
N SER A 391 -7.12 -10.10 -31.31
CA SER A 391 -7.51 -9.96 -29.91
C SER A 391 -8.91 -9.36 -29.78
N SER A 392 -9.31 -8.41 -30.63
CA SER A 392 -10.68 -7.90 -30.68
C SER A 392 -11.72 -8.99 -30.97
N ILE A 393 -11.45 -9.84 -31.98
CA ILE A 393 -12.36 -10.94 -32.35
C ILE A 393 -12.45 -11.99 -31.24
N VAL A 394 -11.30 -12.41 -30.72
CA VAL A 394 -11.24 -13.43 -29.65
C VAL A 394 -11.90 -12.88 -28.39
N LEU A 395 -11.59 -11.65 -27.99
CA LEU A 395 -12.18 -11.03 -26.81
C LEU A 395 -13.70 -10.88 -26.94
N ALA A 396 -14.20 -10.44 -28.11
CA ALA A 396 -15.63 -10.31 -28.35
C ALA A 396 -16.34 -11.68 -28.27
N ARG A 397 -15.72 -12.77 -28.80
CA ARG A 397 -16.24 -14.15 -28.70
C ARG A 397 -16.28 -14.62 -27.25
N LEU A 398 -15.16 -14.48 -26.54
CA LEU A 398 -15.04 -14.88 -25.13
C LEU A 398 -15.99 -14.05 -24.25
N HIS A 399 -16.14 -12.77 -24.51
CA HIS A 399 -17.05 -11.91 -23.75
C HIS A 399 -18.52 -12.30 -23.96
N LYS A 400 -18.93 -12.70 -25.17
CA LYS A 400 -20.29 -13.23 -25.41
C LYS A 400 -20.57 -14.50 -24.58
N GLN A 401 -19.56 -15.35 -24.37
CA GLN A 401 -19.69 -16.58 -23.61
C GLN A 401 -19.62 -16.35 -22.10
N ASN A 402 -18.64 -15.56 -21.66
CA ASN A 402 -18.28 -15.42 -20.24
C ASN A 402 -18.92 -14.21 -19.57
N ARG A 403 -19.26 -13.12 -20.31
CA ARG A 403 -19.71 -11.85 -19.75
C ARG A 403 -18.71 -11.31 -18.73
N TYR A 404 -17.53 -10.88 -19.19
CA TYR A 404 -16.49 -10.34 -18.31
C TYR A 404 -16.96 -9.11 -17.53
N ASP A 405 -16.56 -9.03 -16.28
CA ASP A 405 -16.83 -7.88 -15.39
C ASP A 405 -15.80 -6.77 -15.57
N LEU A 406 -14.60 -7.09 -16.06
CA LEU A 406 -13.50 -6.16 -16.28
C LEU A 406 -12.61 -6.63 -17.44
N ILE A 407 -12.14 -5.69 -18.26
CA ILE A 407 -11.06 -5.91 -19.22
C ILE A 407 -9.83 -5.12 -18.78
N HIS A 408 -8.68 -5.81 -18.70
CA HIS A 408 -7.41 -5.18 -18.35
C HIS A 408 -6.43 -5.31 -19.51
N VAL A 409 -6.13 -4.20 -20.17
CA VAL A 409 -5.25 -4.16 -21.35
C VAL A 409 -3.88 -3.64 -20.93
N HIS A 410 -2.84 -4.35 -21.33
CA HIS A 410 -1.45 -3.97 -21.08
C HIS A 410 -0.83 -3.36 -22.35
N ASN A 411 -0.22 -2.20 -22.22
CA ASN A 411 0.58 -1.66 -23.32
C ASN A 411 1.93 -2.42 -23.34
N MET A 412 2.75 -2.41 -24.34
CA MET A 412 2.72 -1.71 -25.62
C MET A 412 2.14 -2.60 -26.71
N PRO A 413 1.37 -2.03 -27.64
CA PRO A 413 1.11 -0.61 -27.89
C PRO A 413 -0.14 -0.09 -27.17
N ASP A 414 -0.23 1.25 -26.96
CA ASP A 414 -1.34 1.89 -26.25
C ASP A 414 -2.69 1.66 -26.95
N PHE A 415 -2.71 1.66 -28.30
CA PHE A 415 -3.93 1.43 -29.07
C PHE A 415 -4.52 0.03 -28.91
N LEU A 416 -3.82 -0.88 -28.23
CA LEU A 416 -4.36 -2.20 -27.91
C LEU A 416 -5.60 -2.09 -27.01
N ALA A 417 -5.75 -0.98 -26.27
CA ALA A 417 -6.96 -0.65 -25.53
C ALA A 417 -8.24 -0.80 -26.38
N PHE A 418 -8.17 -0.48 -27.67
CA PHE A 418 -9.32 -0.59 -28.59
C PHE A 418 -9.73 -2.05 -28.89
N ALA A 419 -8.94 -3.06 -28.50
CA ALA A 419 -9.39 -4.44 -28.56
C ALA A 419 -10.65 -4.70 -27.71
N ALA A 420 -10.83 -3.90 -26.65
CA ALA A 420 -11.96 -3.97 -25.73
C ALA A 420 -13.24 -3.22 -26.22
N TRP A 421 -13.30 -2.79 -27.49
CA TRP A 421 -14.43 -2.01 -28.02
C TRP A 421 -15.80 -2.69 -27.79
N PHE A 422 -15.89 -4.00 -28.00
CA PHE A 422 -17.14 -4.74 -27.87
C PHE A 422 -17.58 -4.88 -26.39
N PRO A 423 -16.75 -5.36 -25.45
CA PRO A 423 -17.08 -5.31 -24.02
C PRO A 423 -17.43 -3.91 -23.51
N LYS A 424 -16.75 -2.89 -24.04
CA LYS A 424 -17.00 -1.48 -23.68
C LYS A 424 -18.40 -1.03 -24.07
N LEU A 425 -18.94 -1.45 -25.22
CA LEU A 425 -20.32 -1.18 -25.60
C LEU A 425 -21.34 -1.82 -24.66
N ASP A 426 -20.99 -2.93 -24.03
CA ASP A 426 -21.78 -3.62 -23.01
C ASP A 426 -21.64 -2.96 -21.60
N GLY A 427 -20.91 -1.84 -21.51
CA GLY A 427 -20.64 -1.13 -20.25
C GLY A 427 -19.59 -1.78 -19.38
N THR A 428 -18.81 -2.76 -19.88
CA THR A 428 -17.72 -3.38 -19.13
C THR A 428 -16.56 -2.41 -18.97
N PRO A 429 -16.10 -2.14 -17.74
CA PRO A 429 -14.98 -1.24 -17.50
C PRO A 429 -13.67 -1.80 -18.08
N VAL A 430 -12.82 -0.88 -18.52
CA VAL A 430 -11.54 -1.17 -19.16
C VAL A 430 -10.41 -0.45 -18.44
N ILE A 431 -9.38 -1.18 -18.03
CA ILE A 431 -8.10 -0.64 -17.54
C ILE A 431 -7.09 -0.66 -18.69
N LEU A 432 -6.31 0.41 -18.84
CA LEU A 432 -5.07 0.43 -19.61
C LEU A 432 -3.88 0.50 -18.65
N ASP A 433 -3.06 -0.53 -18.62
CA ASP A 433 -1.82 -0.57 -17.85
C ASP A 433 -0.63 -0.14 -18.71
N VAL A 434 -0.11 1.05 -18.41
CA VAL A 434 1.02 1.66 -19.12
C VAL A 434 2.31 1.21 -18.46
N HIS A 435 2.97 0.21 -19.05
CA HIS A 435 4.26 -0.30 -18.59
C HIS A 435 5.39 0.69 -18.89
N ASP A 436 5.37 1.24 -20.12
CA ASP A 436 6.33 2.21 -20.62
C ASP A 436 5.61 3.32 -21.40
N LEU A 437 6.14 4.54 -21.32
CA LEU A 437 5.66 5.65 -22.16
C LEU A 437 6.11 5.44 -23.60
N THR A 438 5.21 5.00 -24.46
CA THR A 438 5.48 4.66 -25.87
C THR A 438 6.15 5.81 -26.65
N PRO A 439 5.73 7.09 -26.51
CA PRO A 439 6.38 8.21 -27.20
C PRO A 439 7.84 8.42 -26.79
N GLU A 440 8.16 8.33 -25.50
CA GLU A 440 9.49 8.53 -24.93
C GLU A 440 10.43 7.36 -25.29
N LEU A 441 9.93 6.13 -25.19
CA LEU A 441 10.67 4.93 -25.58
C LEU A 441 11.03 4.96 -27.09
N PHE A 442 10.07 5.38 -27.93
CA PHE A 442 10.31 5.51 -29.37
C PHE A 442 11.38 6.58 -29.67
N ALA A 443 11.30 7.72 -28.98
CA ALA A 443 12.28 8.80 -29.14
C ALA A 443 13.69 8.36 -28.74
N SER A 444 13.84 7.60 -27.64
CA SER A 444 15.11 7.04 -27.20
C SER A 444 15.67 6.00 -28.19
N LYS A 445 14.83 5.02 -28.58
CA LYS A 445 15.25 3.90 -29.43
C LYS A 445 15.69 4.31 -30.86
N PHE A 446 15.09 5.36 -31.43
CA PHE A 446 15.34 5.79 -32.81
C PHE A 446 16.09 7.12 -32.90
N ALA A 447 16.64 7.63 -31.80
CA ALA A 447 17.30 8.94 -31.71
C ALA A 447 16.48 10.08 -32.35
N SER A 448 15.15 9.89 -32.43
CA SER A 448 14.21 10.85 -32.99
C SER A 448 13.80 11.81 -31.88
N GLY A 449 14.12 13.09 -32.00
CA GLY A 449 13.75 14.06 -30.96
C GLY A 449 12.25 14.01 -30.62
N LEU A 450 11.90 14.37 -29.37
CA LEU A 450 10.53 14.41 -28.84
C LEU A 450 9.56 15.29 -29.65
N LYS A 451 10.08 16.14 -30.54
CA LYS A 451 9.29 17.00 -31.47
C LYS A 451 9.00 16.33 -32.81
N SER A 452 9.51 15.12 -33.05
CA SER A 452 9.27 14.36 -34.31
C SER A 452 7.78 14.20 -34.63
N PRO A 453 7.35 14.20 -35.88
CA PRO A 453 5.97 13.93 -36.29
C PRO A 453 5.45 12.58 -35.82
N TYR A 454 6.31 11.58 -35.80
CA TYR A 454 5.99 10.22 -35.27
C TYR A 454 5.70 10.24 -33.78
N VAL A 455 6.50 10.96 -33.00
CA VAL A 455 6.25 11.12 -31.55
C VAL A 455 4.97 11.89 -31.28
N LYS A 456 4.67 12.92 -32.10
CA LYS A 456 3.37 13.63 -32.02
C LYS A 456 2.19 12.70 -32.32
N LEU A 457 2.33 11.79 -33.27
CA LEU A 457 1.30 10.80 -33.60
C LEU A 457 1.12 9.83 -32.42
N LEU A 458 2.21 9.33 -31.84
CA LEU A 458 2.16 8.43 -30.68
C LEU A 458 1.49 9.11 -29.48
N LYS A 459 1.75 10.38 -29.20
CA LYS A 459 1.06 11.16 -28.16
C LYS A 459 -0.44 11.34 -28.42
N ARG A 460 -0.86 11.42 -29.68
CA ARG A 460 -2.29 11.43 -30.05
C ARG A 460 -2.94 10.06 -29.80
N ILE A 461 -2.24 8.98 -30.17
CA ILE A 461 -2.70 7.60 -29.90
C ILE A 461 -2.83 7.36 -28.39
N GLU A 462 -1.84 7.75 -27.62
CA GLU A 462 -1.85 7.67 -26.14
C GLU A 462 -3.09 8.38 -25.57
N ARG A 463 -3.36 9.63 -25.99
CA ARG A 463 -4.52 10.39 -25.52
C ARG A 463 -5.84 9.74 -25.90
N LEU A 464 -5.98 9.24 -27.14
CA LEU A 464 -7.19 8.54 -27.60
C LEU A 464 -7.40 7.23 -26.82
N SER A 465 -6.34 6.45 -26.59
CA SER A 465 -6.40 5.22 -25.81
C SER A 465 -6.78 5.50 -24.35
N ALA A 466 -6.18 6.51 -23.75
CA ALA A 466 -6.50 6.94 -22.40
C ALA A 466 -7.94 7.49 -22.26
N SER A 467 -8.46 8.16 -23.27
CA SER A 467 -9.85 8.63 -23.25
C SER A 467 -10.87 7.49 -23.39
N PHE A 468 -10.51 6.43 -24.10
CA PHE A 468 -11.36 5.27 -24.34
C PHE A 468 -11.57 4.41 -23.10
N VAL A 469 -10.55 4.22 -22.24
CA VAL A 469 -10.60 3.35 -21.07
C VAL A 469 -11.22 4.04 -19.85
N ASP A 470 -11.60 3.31 -18.82
CA ASP A 470 -12.17 3.85 -17.59
C ASP A 470 -11.11 4.20 -16.56
N HIS A 471 -9.98 3.49 -16.58
CA HIS A 471 -8.87 3.74 -15.68
C HIS A 471 -7.52 3.49 -16.35
N VAL A 472 -6.51 4.24 -15.93
CA VAL A 472 -5.12 4.08 -16.39
C VAL A 472 -4.24 3.72 -15.21
N ILE A 473 -3.49 2.64 -15.33
CA ILE A 473 -2.41 2.29 -14.42
C ILE A 473 -1.10 2.71 -15.09
N VAL A 474 -0.15 3.20 -14.29
CA VAL A 474 1.20 3.56 -14.77
C VAL A 474 2.26 3.04 -13.81
N SER A 475 3.44 2.74 -14.34
CA SER A 475 4.49 2.03 -13.61
C SER A 475 5.34 2.87 -12.66
N ASN A 476 5.22 4.22 -12.65
CA ASN A 476 5.91 5.08 -11.69
C ASN A 476 5.29 6.48 -11.60
N HIS A 477 5.63 7.22 -10.52
CA HIS A 477 5.06 8.53 -10.23
C HIS A 477 5.49 9.62 -11.23
N LEU A 478 6.73 9.58 -11.74
CA LEU A 478 7.21 10.57 -12.71
C LEU A 478 6.45 10.46 -14.04
N TRP A 479 6.19 9.25 -14.46
CA TRP A 479 5.39 9.00 -15.67
C TRP A 479 3.92 9.34 -15.45
N ARG A 480 3.39 9.18 -14.23
CA ARG A 480 2.05 9.67 -13.90
C ARG A 480 1.95 11.18 -14.11
N GLU A 481 2.90 11.95 -13.59
CA GLU A 481 2.92 13.41 -13.79
C GLU A 481 2.97 13.78 -15.29
N THR A 482 3.75 13.03 -16.08
CA THR A 482 3.83 13.21 -17.52
C THR A 482 2.49 12.89 -18.21
N LEU A 483 1.81 11.81 -17.83
CA LEU A 483 0.52 11.41 -18.41
C LEU A 483 -0.61 12.37 -18.03
N ILE A 484 -0.71 12.79 -16.77
CA ILE A 484 -1.76 13.73 -16.35
C ILE A 484 -1.57 15.12 -16.95
N ALA A 485 -0.34 15.54 -17.19
CA ALA A 485 -0.07 16.82 -17.87
C ALA A 485 -0.52 16.85 -19.34
N ARG A 486 -0.73 15.68 -19.99
CA ARG A 486 -0.99 15.67 -21.43
C ARG A 486 -2.14 14.79 -21.92
N SER A 487 -2.50 13.73 -21.20
CA SER A 487 -3.36 12.68 -21.78
C SER A 487 -4.43 12.12 -20.86
N VAL A 488 -4.26 12.15 -19.53
CA VAL A 488 -5.13 11.45 -18.58
C VAL A 488 -5.55 12.38 -17.45
N PRO A 489 -6.84 12.48 -17.09
CA PRO A 489 -7.27 13.13 -15.85
C PRO A 489 -6.65 12.50 -14.61
N SER A 490 -6.29 13.30 -13.60
CA SER A 490 -5.56 12.82 -12.40
C SER A 490 -6.32 11.74 -11.62
N GLU A 491 -7.64 11.87 -11.52
CA GLU A 491 -8.56 10.95 -10.84
C GLU A 491 -8.66 9.59 -11.54
N LYS A 492 -8.33 9.54 -12.82
CA LYS A 492 -8.36 8.35 -13.67
C LYS A 492 -7.02 7.60 -13.74
N CYS A 493 -5.99 8.05 -13.00
CA CYS A 493 -4.62 7.55 -13.12
C CYS A 493 -4.04 7.11 -11.78
N SER A 494 -3.77 5.82 -11.63
CA SER A 494 -3.11 5.22 -10.45
C SER A 494 -1.70 4.73 -10.76
N VAL A 495 -0.83 4.76 -9.74
CA VAL A 495 0.54 4.24 -9.87
C VAL A 495 0.62 2.85 -9.25
N PHE A 496 1.03 1.87 -10.05
CA PHE A 496 1.45 0.55 -9.59
C PHE A 496 2.86 0.30 -10.09
N VAL A 497 3.84 0.53 -9.22
CA VAL A 497 5.25 0.31 -9.53
C VAL A 497 5.48 -1.17 -9.85
N ASN A 498 6.51 -1.48 -10.61
CA ASN A 498 6.92 -2.86 -10.84
C ASN A 498 7.50 -3.45 -9.54
N HIS A 499 6.60 -3.92 -8.66
CA HIS A 499 6.96 -4.52 -7.39
C HIS A 499 7.62 -5.89 -7.56
N VAL A 500 8.55 -6.21 -6.69
CA VAL A 500 9.15 -7.55 -6.65
C VAL A 500 8.13 -8.58 -6.14
N ASP A 501 8.13 -9.76 -6.74
CA ASP A 501 7.36 -10.90 -6.24
C ASP A 501 8.19 -11.68 -5.22
N SER A 502 7.84 -11.56 -3.95
CA SER A 502 8.52 -12.26 -2.85
C SER A 502 8.31 -13.78 -2.84
N GLY A 503 7.40 -14.31 -3.66
CA GLY A 503 7.29 -15.75 -3.91
C GLY A 503 8.43 -16.29 -4.78
N ILE A 504 9.07 -15.41 -5.56
CA ILE A 504 10.19 -15.76 -6.46
C ILE A 504 11.51 -15.20 -5.91
N PHE A 505 11.51 -13.91 -5.52
CA PHE A 505 12.69 -13.21 -5.04
C PHE A 505 12.61 -13.05 -3.51
N TYR A 506 13.20 -14.01 -2.80
CA TYR A 506 13.37 -14.03 -1.35
C TYR A 506 14.80 -14.38 -0.99
N GLN A 507 15.22 -14.05 0.19
CA GLN A 507 16.58 -14.31 0.64
C GLN A 507 16.90 -15.80 0.62
N ARG A 508 17.89 -16.20 -0.18
CA ARG A 508 18.37 -17.57 -0.36
C ARG A 508 19.79 -17.71 0.18
N PRO A 509 20.17 -18.90 0.67
CA PRO A 509 21.56 -19.14 1.05
C PRO A 509 22.46 -19.08 -0.19
N ARG A 510 23.59 -18.42 -0.04
CA ARG A 510 24.66 -18.44 -1.04
C ARG A 510 25.24 -19.85 -1.13
N THR A 511 25.37 -20.38 -2.31
CA THR A 511 25.95 -21.72 -2.55
C THR A 511 27.35 -21.67 -3.12
N ARG A 512 27.81 -20.51 -3.61
CA ARG A 512 29.16 -20.29 -4.15
C ARG A 512 30.18 -20.14 -3.02
N THR A 513 31.34 -20.82 -3.16
CA THR A 513 32.41 -20.90 -2.14
C THR A 513 33.77 -20.38 -2.64
N ASP A 514 33.83 -19.92 -3.90
CA ASP A 514 35.05 -19.35 -4.46
C ASP A 514 35.34 -17.92 -3.96
N ASP A 515 36.52 -17.40 -4.24
CA ASP A 515 37.02 -16.09 -3.83
C ASP A 515 36.72 -14.95 -4.82
N ARG A 516 35.99 -15.23 -5.90
CA ARG A 516 35.59 -14.23 -6.90
C ARG A 516 34.62 -13.21 -6.32
N PHE A 517 34.79 -11.96 -6.70
CA PHE A 517 33.80 -10.91 -6.43
C PHE A 517 32.90 -10.72 -7.65
N VAL A 518 31.69 -11.26 -7.61
CA VAL A 518 30.77 -11.25 -8.75
C VAL A 518 29.86 -10.04 -8.70
N VAL A 519 30.05 -9.13 -9.66
CA VAL A 519 29.15 -8.02 -9.97
C VAL A 519 28.16 -8.51 -11.01
N LEU A 520 26.88 -8.41 -10.70
CA LEU A 520 25.82 -9.00 -11.53
C LEU A 520 24.92 -7.93 -12.15
N PHE A 521 24.69 -8.07 -13.44
CA PHE A 521 23.58 -7.44 -14.16
C PHE A 521 22.69 -8.51 -14.77
N HIS A 522 21.36 -8.30 -14.73
CA HIS A 522 20.41 -9.13 -15.48
C HIS A 522 19.36 -8.28 -16.20
N GLY A 523 18.89 -8.75 -17.36
CA GLY A 523 17.83 -8.11 -18.15
C GLY A 523 18.21 -7.90 -19.62
N SER A 524 17.48 -7.03 -20.32
CA SER A 524 17.71 -6.75 -21.74
C SER A 524 19.00 -5.94 -21.97
N PHE A 525 19.70 -6.22 -23.07
CA PHE A 525 20.92 -5.48 -23.46
C PHE A 525 20.57 -4.27 -24.34
N GLN A 526 19.63 -3.45 -23.86
CA GLN A 526 19.22 -2.22 -24.54
C GLN A 526 20.17 -1.06 -24.19
N TRP A 527 20.33 -0.10 -25.09
CA TRP A 527 21.23 1.06 -24.95
C TRP A 527 21.08 1.81 -23.61
N HIS A 528 19.84 2.08 -23.21
CA HIS A 528 19.56 2.81 -21.98
C HIS A 528 19.95 2.08 -20.70
N GLN A 529 20.28 0.77 -20.77
CA GLN A 529 20.77 0.00 -19.62
C GLN A 529 22.23 0.29 -19.29
N GLY A 530 23.03 0.89 -20.22
CA GLY A 530 24.40 1.35 -19.96
C GLY A 530 25.41 0.25 -19.69
N LEU A 531 25.27 -0.91 -20.33
CA LEU A 531 26.18 -2.04 -20.12
C LEU A 531 27.61 -1.77 -20.59
N ASP A 532 27.79 -0.94 -21.62
CA ASP A 532 29.07 -0.43 -22.04
C ASP A 532 29.79 0.35 -20.93
N ILE A 533 29.05 1.17 -20.14
CA ILE A 533 29.60 1.88 -18.98
C ILE A 533 30.08 0.87 -17.92
N ALA A 534 29.33 -0.23 -17.70
CA ALA A 534 29.73 -1.27 -16.76
C ALA A 534 31.01 -2.02 -17.26
N ILE A 535 31.08 -2.32 -18.55
CA ILE A 535 32.28 -2.96 -19.16
C ILE A 535 33.50 -2.02 -19.07
N GLU A 536 33.32 -0.75 -19.39
CA GLU A 536 34.37 0.27 -19.24
C GLU A 536 34.86 0.41 -17.80
N ALA A 537 33.92 0.34 -16.81
CA ALA A 537 34.31 0.41 -15.40
C ALA A 537 35.28 -0.69 -14.99
N PHE A 538 35.19 -1.86 -15.61
CA PHE A 538 36.10 -2.98 -15.33
C PHE A 538 37.54 -2.75 -15.82
N THR A 539 37.77 -1.82 -16.75
CA THR A 539 39.14 -1.39 -17.10
C THR A 539 39.85 -0.70 -15.94
N HIS A 540 39.08 0.07 -15.14
CA HIS A 540 39.56 0.79 -13.95
C HIS A 540 39.60 -0.10 -12.70
N LEU A 541 38.78 -1.16 -12.68
CA LEU A 541 38.65 -2.05 -11.52
C LEU A 541 39.68 -3.19 -11.54
N LYS A 542 40.06 -3.68 -12.74
CA LYS A 542 40.90 -4.85 -12.95
C LYS A 542 42.22 -4.82 -12.17
N GLU A 543 42.88 -3.65 -12.10
CA GLU A 543 44.16 -3.51 -11.38
C GLU A 543 43.96 -3.54 -9.85
N LYS A 544 42.86 -3.03 -9.36
CA LYS A 544 42.55 -2.92 -7.93
C LYS A 544 41.86 -4.18 -7.36
N MET A 545 41.16 -4.92 -8.22
CA MET A 545 40.37 -6.12 -7.85
C MET A 545 40.51 -7.19 -8.95
N PRO A 546 41.65 -7.92 -9.04
CA PRO A 546 41.87 -8.92 -10.08
C PRO A 546 40.85 -10.07 -10.07
N ASN A 547 40.24 -10.36 -8.92
CA ASN A 547 39.25 -11.40 -8.73
C ASN A 547 37.81 -10.94 -9.01
N ALA A 548 37.58 -9.69 -9.44
CA ALA A 548 36.26 -9.19 -9.79
C ALA A 548 35.81 -9.65 -11.19
N GLU A 549 34.61 -10.15 -11.28
CA GLU A 549 33.95 -10.54 -12.53
C GLU A 549 32.64 -9.83 -12.73
N LEU A 550 32.34 -9.38 -13.95
CA LEU A 550 31.04 -8.85 -14.36
C LEU A 550 30.26 -9.95 -15.07
N HIS A 551 29.19 -10.39 -14.47
CA HIS A 551 28.29 -11.39 -15.05
C HIS A 551 27.05 -10.71 -15.65
N LEU A 552 26.87 -10.89 -16.96
CA LEU A 552 25.75 -10.30 -17.72
C LEU A 552 24.78 -11.41 -18.13
N TYR A 553 23.64 -11.45 -17.44
CA TYR A 553 22.56 -12.38 -17.75
C TYR A 553 21.47 -11.68 -18.55
N GLY A 554 21.11 -12.21 -19.70
CA GLY A 554 20.08 -11.68 -20.55
C GLY A 554 20.42 -11.76 -22.02
N GLY A 555 19.93 -10.82 -22.78
CA GLY A 555 20.12 -10.77 -24.22
C GLY A 555 19.03 -9.90 -24.86
N GLY A 556 18.85 -10.04 -26.17
CA GLY A 556 17.83 -9.32 -26.89
C GLY A 556 18.22 -7.88 -27.22
N GLY A 557 18.20 -7.58 -28.47
CA GLY A 557 18.57 -6.29 -29.07
C GLY A 557 19.32 -6.57 -30.37
N ASN A 558 19.02 -5.81 -31.41
CA ASN A 558 19.68 -5.92 -32.70
C ASN A 558 21.19 -5.74 -32.54
N ASN A 559 21.96 -6.80 -32.59
CA ASN A 559 23.42 -6.84 -32.49
C ASN A 559 24.06 -6.31 -31.18
N GLY A 560 23.31 -5.88 -30.20
CA GLY A 560 23.82 -5.24 -28.98
C GLY A 560 24.78 -6.13 -28.18
N GLU A 561 24.53 -7.45 -28.12
CA GLU A 561 25.45 -8.39 -27.43
C GLU A 561 26.82 -8.52 -28.16
N ALA A 562 26.79 -8.63 -29.48
CA ALA A 562 28.00 -8.71 -30.27
C ALA A 562 28.89 -7.45 -30.16
N GLU A 563 28.23 -6.27 -30.11
CA GLU A 563 28.94 -5.00 -29.91
C GLU A 563 29.54 -4.89 -28.50
N LEU A 564 28.87 -5.38 -27.48
CA LEU A 564 29.36 -5.41 -26.09
C LEU A 564 30.53 -6.42 -25.94
N VAL A 565 30.45 -7.58 -26.60
CA VAL A 565 31.57 -8.56 -26.65
C VAL A 565 32.78 -7.92 -27.29
N GLN A 566 32.63 -7.31 -28.47
CA GLN A 566 33.73 -6.61 -29.15
C GLN A 566 34.32 -5.46 -28.32
N LEU A 567 33.45 -4.76 -27.54
CA LEU A 567 33.90 -3.72 -26.63
C LEU A 567 34.78 -4.31 -25.52
N SER A 568 34.39 -5.42 -24.90
CA SER A 568 35.16 -6.07 -23.84
C SER A 568 36.53 -6.56 -24.35
N GLU A 569 36.58 -7.05 -25.60
CA GLU A 569 37.83 -7.47 -26.28
C GLU A 569 38.74 -6.26 -26.52
N ARG A 570 38.22 -5.19 -27.10
CA ARG A 570 39.01 -3.97 -27.37
C ARG A 570 39.58 -3.34 -26.11
N LEU A 571 38.86 -3.42 -25.00
CA LEU A 571 39.25 -2.87 -23.70
C LEU A 571 40.13 -3.84 -22.90
N GLY A 572 40.37 -5.08 -23.38
CA GLY A 572 41.18 -6.07 -22.72
C GLY A 572 40.62 -6.60 -21.40
N VAL A 573 39.30 -6.61 -21.26
CA VAL A 573 38.60 -7.08 -20.05
C VAL A 573 37.73 -8.32 -20.29
N SER A 574 37.87 -9.00 -21.41
CA SER A 574 37.03 -10.16 -21.78
C SER A 574 37.12 -11.31 -20.78
N GLU A 575 38.25 -11.47 -20.08
CA GLU A 575 38.41 -12.50 -19.05
C GLU A 575 37.59 -12.18 -17.81
N SER A 576 37.36 -10.91 -17.51
CA SER A 576 36.57 -10.45 -16.35
C SER A 576 35.10 -10.22 -16.68
N VAL A 577 34.68 -10.18 -17.95
CA VAL A 577 33.30 -9.95 -18.38
C VAL A 577 32.70 -11.22 -18.96
N LYS A 578 31.66 -11.76 -18.32
CA LYS A 578 31.02 -13.02 -18.71
C LYS A 578 29.63 -12.79 -19.26
N PHE A 579 29.40 -13.15 -20.51
CA PHE A 579 28.08 -13.16 -21.14
C PHE A 579 27.42 -14.52 -20.91
N CYS A 580 26.42 -14.56 -20.01
CA CYS A 580 25.86 -15.80 -19.47
C CYS A 580 24.57 -16.22 -20.17
N GLY A 581 24.07 -15.42 -21.13
CA GLY A 581 22.80 -15.70 -21.83
C GLY A 581 21.57 -15.50 -20.97
N SER A 582 20.41 -15.85 -21.52
CA SER A 582 19.10 -15.71 -20.84
C SER A 582 18.77 -16.95 -20.04
N VAL A 583 18.25 -16.78 -18.83
CA VAL A 583 17.78 -17.85 -17.94
C VAL A 583 16.34 -17.62 -17.53
N SER A 584 15.67 -18.64 -17.03
CA SER A 584 14.31 -18.53 -16.49
C SER A 584 14.28 -17.65 -15.23
N LEU A 585 13.11 -17.18 -14.88
CA LEU A 585 12.91 -16.31 -13.72
C LEU A 585 13.34 -16.97 -12.40
N ASP A 586 13.00 -18.24 -12.22
CA ASP A 586 13.41 -18.99 -11.02
C ASP A 586 14.92 -19.18 -10.94
N ASN A 587 15.57 -19.38 -12.10
CA ASN A 587 17.00 -19.55 -12.18
C ASN A 587 17.74 -18.21 -11.94
N ILE A 588 17.23 -17.08 -12.45
CA ILE A 588 17.86 -15.78 -12.18
C ILE A 588 17.83 -15.43 -10.69
N ALA A 589 16.79 -15.82 -9.96
CA ALA A 589 16.74 -15.64 -8.52
C ALA A 589 17.87 -16.41 -7.80
N ASN A 590 18.21 -17.61 -8.25
CA ASN A 590 19.34 -18.38 -7.73
C ASN A 590 20.70 -17.75 -8.11
N VAL A 591 20.81 -17.18 -9.31
CA VAL A 591 22.01 -16.46 -9.76
C VAL A 591 22.23 -15.22 -8.90
N ILE A 592 21.16 -14.43 -8.64
CA ILE A 592 21.24 -13.23 -7.78
C ILE A 592 21.71 -13.60 -6.37
N ALA A 593 21.22 -14.69 -5.78
CA ALA A 593 21.61 -15.14 -4.44
C ALA A 593 23.13 -15.45 -4.33
N ASN A 594 23.79 -15.72 -5.45
CA ASN A 594 25.22 -16.00 -5.54
C ASN A 594 26.07 -14.81 -6.01
N ALA A 595 25.47 -13.64 -6.23
CA ALA A 595 26.18 -12.41 -6.54
C ALA A 595 26.68 -11.72 -5.26
N ASP A 596 27.77 -10.96 -5.36
CA ASP A 596 28.30 -10.13 -4.29
C ASP A 596 27.75 -8.72 -4.38
N LEU A 597 27.42 -8.25 -5.60
CA LEU A 597 26.93 -6.91 -5.86
C LEU A 597 26.04 -6.90 -7.11
N GLY A 598 24.90 -6.22 -7.01
CA GLY A 598 24.08 -5.86 -8.16
C GLY A 598 24.52 -4.54 -8.78
N VAL A 599 24.51 -4.43 -10.12
CA VAL A 599 24.80 -3.18 -10.81
C VAL A 599 23.67 -2.77 -11.74
N VAL A 600 23.27 -1.49 -11.67
CA VAL A 600 22.22 -0.91 -12.52
C VAL A 600 22.72 0.40 -13.13
N PRO A 601 23.52 0.32 -14.23
CA PRO A 601 24.27 1.45 -14.77
C PRO A 601 23.49 2.26 -15.80
N LYS A 602 22.20 2.45 -15.60
CA LYS A 602 21.29 3.13 -16.53
C LYS A 602 21.80 4.48 -16.99
N ARG A 603 21.52 4.80 -18.26
CA ARG A 603 21.74 6.14 -18.80
C ARG A 603 20.63 7.09 -18.38
N ALA A 604 21.00 8.33 -18.06
CA ALA A 604 20.06 9.42 -17.82
C ALA A 604 19.61 10.07 -19.15
N ASP A 605 19.20 9.25 -20.13
CA ASP A 605 18.63 9.69 -21.40
C ASP A 605 17.11 10.01 -21.29
N SER A 606 16.46 10.29 -22.40
CA SER A 606 15.02 10.65 -22.43
C SER A 606 14.08 9.58 -21.90
N PHE A 607 14.52 8.32 -21.82
CA PHE A 607 13.74 7.19 -21.29
C PHE A 607 14.34 6.65 -20.00
N GLY A 608 15.63 6.31 -19.98
CA GLY A 608 16.29 5.69 -18.82
C GLY A 608 16.28 6.55 -17.57
N ASN A 609 16.26 7.89 -17.73
CA ASN A 609 16.19 8.84 -16.63
C ASN A 609 14.88 8.75 -15.81
N GLU A 610 13.81 8.25 -16.41
CA GLU A 610 12.49 8.15 -15.76
C GLU A 610 11.93 6.71 -15.73
N ALA A 611 12.60 5.74 -16.35
CA ALA A 611 12.20 4.33 -16.34
C ALA A 611 12.60 3.63 -15.04
N TYR A 612 11.62 3.15 -14.28
CA TYR A 612 11.86 2.43 -13.02
C TYR A 612 12.47 1.06 -13.27
N SER A 613 13.55 0.74 -12.54
CA SER A 613 14.25 -0.54 -12.69
C SER A 613 13.83 -1.55 -11.60
N THR A 614 13.13 -2.62 -12.01
CA THR A 614 12.73 -3.72 -11.11
C THR A 614 13.90 -4.46 -10.49
N LYS A 615 15.03 -4.53 -11.21
CA LYS A 615 16.26 -5.22 -10.80
C LYS A 615 16.76 -4.79 -9.43
N ILE A 616 16.63 -3.48 -9.13
CA ILE A 616 17.07 -2.91 -7.85
C ILE A 616 16.33 -3.63 -6.70
N MET A 617 15.02 -3.76 -6.78
CA MET A 617 14.25 -4.45 -5.76
C MET A 617 14.47 -5.98 -5.75
N GLU A 618 14.77 -6.57 -6.91
CA GLU A 618 15.08 -8.00 -7.01
C GLU A 618 16.40 -8.33 -6.30
N PHE A 619 17.41 -7.48 -6.41
CA PHE A 619 18.65 -7.58 -5.63
C PHE A 619 18.38 -7.36 -4.13
N MET A 620 17.73 -6.26 -3.78
CA MET A 620 17.44 -5.91 -2.38
C MET A 620 16.68 -7.01 -1.65
N SER A 621 15.65 -7.62 -2.28
CA SER A 621 14.85 -8.67 -1.66
C SER A 621 15.63 -9.93 -1.34
N GLN A 622 16.76 -10.14 -2.00
CA GLN A 622 17.65 -11.27 -1.77
C GLN A 622 18.86 -10.93 -0.89
N GLY A 623 18.91 -9.70 -0.37
CA GLY A 623 20.02 -9.25 0.49
C GLY A 623 21.32 -9.00 -0.29
N VAL A 624 21.23 -8.67 -1.58
CA VAL A 624 22.37 -8.29 -2.41
C VAL A 624 22.44 -6.77 -2.49
N PRO A 625 23.57 -6.13 -2.11
CA PRO A 625 23.74 -4.68 -2.21
C PRO A 625 23.75 -4.24 -3.67
N VAL A 626 23.34 -3.01 -3.96
CA VAL A 626 23.17 -2.54 -5.34
C VAL A 626 23.87 -1.20 -5.54
N VAL A 627 24.68 -1.10 -6.60
CA VAL A 627 25.24 0.15 -7.13
C VAL A 627 24.35 0.62 -8.29
N VAL A 628 23.87 1.86 -8.22
CA VAL A 628 22.85 2.41 -9.11
C VAL A 628 23.29 3.75 -9.67
N SER A 629 23.07 4.00 -10.97
CA SER A 629 23.30 5.31 -11.55
C SER A 629 22.32 6.36 -11.02
N LYS A 630 22.80 7.58 -10.76
CA LYS A 630 21.93 8.72 -10.39
C LYS A 630 21.07 9.12 -11.58
N THR A 631 19.84 8.60 -11.62
CA THR A 631 18.79 9.04 -12.53
C THR A 631 17.67 9.70 -11.74
N LYS A 632 16.82 10.47 -12.41
CA LYS A 632 15.68 11.17 -11.78
C LYS A 632 14.74 10.20 -11.07
N VAL A 633 14.44 9.04 -11.67
CA VAL A 633 13.55 8.04 -11.07
C VAL A 633 14.20 7.31 -9.90
N ASP A 634 15.48 6.96 -10.01
CA ASP A 634 16.14 6.19 -8.95
C ASP A 634 16.36 7.04 -7.70
N THR A 635 16.72 8.32 -7.85
CA THR A 635 16.81 9.28 -6.72
C THR A 635 15.46 9.70 -6.17
N TYR A 636 14.35 9.49 -6.90
CA TYR A 636 12.99 9.70 -6.40
C TYR A 636 12.54 8.56 -5.47
N TYR A 637 12.93 7.32 -5.76
CA TYR A 637 12.48 6.14 -5.02
C TYR A 637 13.45 5.67 -3.94
N PHE A 638 14.76 5.87 -4.13
CA PHE A 638 15.78 5.34 -3.26
C PHE A 638 16.64 6.46 -2.66
N GLU A 639 17.09 6.23 -1.43
CA GLU A 639 18.02 7.10 -0.71
C GLU A 639 19.42 6.49 -0.69
N GLU A 640 20.44 7.33 -0.50
CA GLU A 640 21.80 6.85 -0.24
C GLU A 640 21.82 5.97 1.02
N GLY A 641 22.50 4.84 0.95
CA GLY A 641 22.49 3.81 2.00
C GLY A 641 21.37 2.77 1.85
N THR A 642 20.33 3.00 1.01
CA THR A 642 19.42 1.96 0.52
C THR A 642 19.99 1.34 -0.76
N VAL A 643 20.54 2.15 -1.62
CA VAL A 643 21.42 1.84 -2.75
C VAL A 643 22.66 2.69 -2.64
N HIS A 644 23.74 2.33 -3.33
CA HIS A 644 24.92 3.18 -3.46
C HIS A 644 24.93 3.83 -4.84
N PHE A 645 24.93 5.18 -4.87
CA PHE A 645 24.77 5.92 -6.12
C PHE A 645 26.11 6.31 -6.75
N PHE A 646 26.16 6.27 -8.09
CA PHE A 646 27.23 6.88 -8.89
C PHE A 646 26.65 7.79 -10.00
N PRO A 647 27.41 8.80 -10.52
CA PRO A 647 26.95 9.65 -11.61
C PRO A 647 26.68 8.85 -12.90
N SER A 648 25.49 9.01 -13.50
CA SER A 648 25.12 8.29 -14.72
C SER A 648 26.08 8.62 -15.88
N GLY A 649 26.60 7.60 -16.54
CA GLY A 649 27.53 7.72 -17.67
C GLY A 649 29.00 7.76 -17.29
N ASP A 650 29.34 7.75 -16.00
CA ASP A 650 30.73 7.81 -15.52
C ASP A 650 31.22 6.41 -15.13
N SER A 651 32.00 5.78 -16.01
CA SER A 651 32.56 4.45 -15.80
C SER A 651 33.60 4.41 -14.68
N ARG A 652 34.35 5.51 -14.46
CA ARG A 652 35.34 5.59 -13.39
C ARG A 652 34.65 5.69 -12.02
N ALA A 653 33.67 6.54 -11.90
CA ALA A 653 32.86 6.64 -10.67
C ALA A 653 32.13 5.32 -10.36
N LEU A 654 31.66 4.59 -11.38
CA LEU A 654 31.12 3.26 -11.20
C LEU A 654 32.15 2.28 -10.62
N ALA A 655 33.37 2.26 -11.17
CA ALA A 655 34.44 1.42 -10.65
C ALA A 655 34.81 1.75 -9.19
N GLU A 656 34.86 3.03 -8.84
CA GLU A 656 35.09 3.50 -7.47
C GLU A 656 33.95 3.05 -6.52
N ALA A 657 32.69 3.19 -6.93
CA ALA A 657 31.55 2.75 -6.16
C ALA A 657 31.56 1.22 -5.93
N ILE A 658 31.87 0.43 -6.95
CA ILE A 658 32.04 -1.03 -6.81
C ILE A 658 33.17 -1.37 -5.82
N PHE A 659 34.31 -0.70 -5.94
CA PHE A 659 35.46 -0.89 -5.06
C PHE A 659 35.14 -0.52 -3.62
N GLU A 660 34.46 0.57 -3.39
CA GLU A 660 34.04 1.02 -2.08
C GLU A 660 33.12 -0.01 -1.39
N VAL A 661 32.07 -0.47 -2.09
CA VAL A 661 31.14 -1.47 -1.53
C VAL A 661 31.86 -2.80 -1.27
N ALA A 662 32.80 -3.19 -2.13
CA ALA A 662 33.55 -4.42 -1.95
C ALA A 662 34.45 -4.40 -0.70
N ASN A 663 35.08 -3.25 -0.39
CA ASN A 663 36.05 -3.12 0.69
C ASN A 663 35.50 -2.51 2.00
N ASN A 664 34.31 -1.96 1.98
CA ASN A 664 33.66 -1.37 3.16
C ASN A 664 32.52 -2.27 3.67
N GLU A 665 32.83 -3.08 4.68
CA GLU A 665 31.87 -4.03 5.24
C GLU A 665 30.68 -3.35 5.91
N GLU A 666 30.87 -2.22 6.58
CA GLU A 666 29.80 -1.49 7.24
C GLU A 666 28.83 -0.84 6.23
N LEU A 667 29.37 -0.29 5.13
CA LEU A 667 28.56 0.19 4.02
C LEU A 667 27.74 -0.96 3.43
N ARG A 668 28.38 -2.10 3.17
CA ARG A 668 27.71 -3.28 2.62
C ARG A 668 26.59 -3.81 3.51
N LYS A 669 26.83 -3.92 4.83
CA LYS A 669 25.79 -4.31 5.81
C LYS A 669 24.61 -3.32 5.81
N THR A 670 24.91 -2.03 5.76
CA THR A 670 23.89 -0.98 5.71
C THR A 670 23.02 -1.09 4.46
N LEU A 671 23.65 -1.25 3.28
CA LEU A 671 22.94 -1.40 2.00
C LEU A 671 22.04 -2.65 2.01
N ILE A 672 22.55 -3.78 2.52
CA ILE A 672 21.78 -5.03 2.63
C ILE A 672 20.57 -4.84 3.55
N SER A 673 20.78 -4.32 4.75
CA SER A 673 19.71 -4.17 5.75
C SER A 673 18.62 -3.20 5.29
N ARG A 674 19.00 -1.98 4.87
CA ARG A 674 18.04 -0.97 4.40
C ARG A 674 17.37 -1.35 3.09
N GLY A 675 18.13 -1.98 2.16
CA GLY A 675 17.59 -2.47 0.91
C GLY A 675 16.55 -3.56 1.13
N HIS A 676 16.82 -4.52 2.00
CA HIS A 676 15.88 -5.59 2.34
C HIS A 676 14.60 -5.03 2.98
N GLU A 677 14.72 -4.14 3.98
CA GLU A 677 13.59 -3.45 4.59
C GLU A 677 12.73 -2.68 3.57
N TYR A 678 13.37 -1.98 2.65
CA TYR A 678 12.68 -1.28 1.56
C TYR A 678 11.91 -2.25 0.67
N ALA A 679 12.54 -3.37 0.25
CA ALA A 679 11.91 -4.38 -0.61
C ALA A 679 10.72 -5.06 0.08
N GLU A 680 10.80 -5.36 1.37
CA GLU A 680 9.68 -5.91 2.14
C GLU A 680 8.50 -4.93 2.23
N ARG A 681 8.76 -3.67 2.51
CA ARG A 681 7.71 -2.63 2.61
C ARG A 681 7.01 -2.38 1.28
N ASN A 682 7.74 -2.49 0.16
CA ASN A 682 7.26 -2.17 -1.18
C ASN A 682 7.05 -3.41 -2.07
N GLY A 683 7.11 -4.62 -1.52
CA GLY A 683 6.86 -5.87 -2.23
C GLY A 683 5.39 -6.05 -2.64
N TRP A 684 5.15 -6.89 -3.67
CA TRP A 684 3.82 -7.16 -4.18
C TRP A 684 2.86 -7.69 -3.13
N ASN A 685 3.32 -8.50 -2.20
CA ASN A 685 2.48 -9.06 -1.16
C ASN A 685 1.76 -8.00 -0.31
N ARG A 686 2.37 -6.84 -0.12
CA ARG A 686 1.75 -5.69 0.57
C ARG A 686 0.89 -4.84 -0.37
N LYS A 687 1.29 -4.72 -1.63
CA LYS A 687 0.63 -3.84 -2.61
C LYS A 687 -0.51 -4.48 -3.40
N ARG A 688 -0.60 -5.81 -3.43
CA ARG A 688 -1.66 -6.55 -4.13
C ARG A 688 -3.08 -6.15 -3.69
N ALA A 689 -3.24 -5.77 -2.42
CA ALA A 689 -4.55 -5.36 -1.89
C ALA A 689 -5.07 -4.08 -2.57
N GLU A 690 -4.19 -3.14 -2.90
CA GLU A 690 -4.54 -1.90 -3.62
C GLU A 690 -5.05 -2.23 -5.04
N TYR A 691 -4.39 -3.17 -5.73
CA TYR A 691 -4.84 -3.63 -7.05
C TYR A 691 -6.20 -4.37 -6.99
N ILE A 692 -6.37 -5.26 -6.03
CA ILE A 692 -7.64 -5.93 -5.79
C ILE A 692 -8.76 -4.91 -5.54
N HIS A 693 -8.48 -3.89 -4.72
CA HIS A 693 -9.42 -2.82 -4.43
C HIS A 693 -9.81 -2.03 -5.70
N LEU A 694 -8.84 -1.69 -6.55
CA LEU A 694 -9.11 -1.02 -7.83
C LEU A 694 -10.02 -1.85 -8.74
N VAL A 695 -9.74 -3.17 -8.86
CA VAL A 695 -10.58 -4.09 -9.64
C VAL A 695 -12.01 -4.15 -9.08
N ASP A 696 -12.14 -4.23 -7.76
CA ASP A 696 -13.44 -4.28 -7.10
C ASP A 696 -14.22 -2.99 -7.27
N TRP A 697 -13.55 -1.84 -7.12
CA TRP A 697 -14.15 -0.53 -7.32
C TRP A 697 -14.71 -0.37 -8.73
N LEU A 698 -13.90 -0.64 -9.77
CA LEU A 698 -14.32 -0.54 -11.17
C LEU A 698 -15.47 -1.48 -11.53
N THR A 699 -15.51 -2.66 -10.94
CA THR A 699 -16.57 -3.65 -11.23
C THR A 699 -17.86 -3.41 -10.44
N THR A 700 -17.83 -2.57 -9.40
CA THR A 700 -19.00 -2.23 -8.58
C THR A 700 -19.77 -1.03 -9.16
N GLU A 701 -19.09 -0.07 -9.80
CA GLU A 701 -19.69 1.14 -10.37
C GLU A 701 -20.63 0.90 -11.57
N ARG A 702 -20.78 -0.32 -12.03
CA ARG A 702 -21.75 -0.65 -13.09
C ARG A 702 -23.19 -0.28 -12.72
N PHE A 703 -23.46 -0.01 -11.43
CA PHE A 703 -24.81 0.27 -10.90
C PHE A 703 -25.05 1.71 -10.44
N GLU A 704 -24.03 2.58 -10.39
CA GLU A 704 -24.21 3.96 -9.93
C GLU A 704 -23.42 4.97 -10.78
N LYS A 705 -23.98 5.38 -11.91
CA LYS A 705 -23.46 6.48 -12.72
C LYS A 705 -23.66 7.89 -12.10
N THR A 706 -23.82 8.02 -10.81
CA THR A 706 -24.14 9.32 -10.15
C THR A 706 -23.37 9.61 -8.85
N ALA A 707 -22.21 9.03 -8.60
CA ALA A 707 -21.37 9.44 -7.47
C ALA A 707 -19.97 9.81 -7.94
N GLU A 708 -19.50 11.00 -7.54
CA GLU A 708 -18.17 11.54 -7.85
C GLU A 708 -17.03 10.59 -7.45
N PRO A 709 -15.90 10.60 -8.20
CA PRO A 709 -14.82 9.63 -8.00
C PRO A 709 -14.17 9.76 -6.62
N VAL A 710 -13.97 8.64 -5.97
CA VAL A 710 -13.17 8.54 -4.74
C VAL A 710 -11.70 8.73 -5.13
N GLU A 711 -11.10 9.79 -4.62
CA GLU A 711 -9.65 9.99 -4.70
C GLU A 711 -8.95 8.80 -4.01
N VAL A 712 -8.33 7.93 -4.79
CA VAL A 712 -7.44 6.89 -4.26
C VAL A 712 -6.26 7.62 -3.62
N THR A 713 -6.23 7.68 -2.31
CA THR A 713 -5.25 8.42 -1.54
C THR A 713 -3.86 7.88 -1.82
N GLN A 714 -3.09 8.66 -2.56
CA GLN A 714 -1.69 8.37 -2.81
C GLN A 714 -0.89 8.71 -1.55
N LEU A 715 -0.40 7.69 -0.87
CA LEU A 715 0.68 7.88 0.08
C LEU A 715 1.93 8.31 -0.71
N LYS A 716 2.19 9.63 -0.75
CA LYS A 716 3.51 10.13 -1.15
C LYS A 716 4.53 9.49 -0.22
N PRO A 717 5.65 8.95 -0.73
CA PRO A 717 6.80 8.75 0.12
C PRO A 717 7.13 10.10 0.76
N ALA A 718 7.37 10.12 2.06
CA ALA A 718 7.71 11.35 2.77
C ALA A 718 8.93 11.99 2.10
N PRO A 719 8.89 13.29 1.77
CA PRO A 719 10.06 13.95 1.21
C PRO A 719 11.20 13.90 2.25
N PRO A 720 12.45 13.71 1.81
CA PRO A 720 13.58 13.74 2.70
C PRO A 720 13.61 15.10 3.45
N LYS A 721 13.80 15.06 4.76
CA LYS A 721 13.99 16.26 5.55
C LYS A 721 15.27 16.94 5.08
N MET A 722 15.17 18.09 4.42
CA MET A 722 16.29 19.01 4.27
C MET A 722 16.62 19.59 5.65
N ASP A 723 17.68 19.12 6.26
CA ASP A 723 18.35 19.84 7.32
C ASP A 723 19.04 21.07 6.69
N VAL A 724 18.36 22.19 6.75
CA VAL A 724 18.97 23.49 6.43
C VAL A 724 19.79 23.91 7.64
N ASN A 725 21.04 23.49 7.67
CA ASN A 725 22.02 24.03 8.58
C ASN A 725 22.41 25.44 8.08
N ARG A 726 21.79 26.47 8.65
CA ARG A 726 22.14 27.88 8.43
C ARG A 726 23.46 28.17 9.13
N ASN A 727 24.54 28.12 8.38
CA ASN A 727 25.73 28.92 8.64
C ASN A 727 26.44 29.17 7.31
N ALA A 728 26.02 30.19 6.58
CA ALA A 728 26.80 30.82 5.52
C ALA A 728 26.89 32.31 5.82
N VAL A 729 28.10 32.68 6.21
CA VAL A 729 28.57 34.04 6.38
C VAL A 729 28.33 34.82 5.08
N ALA A 730 27.72 36.01 5.23
CA ALA A 730 27.47 36.95 4.14
C ALA A 730 28.81 37.43 3.54
N ALA A 731 29.10 37.10 2.30
CA ALA A 731 30.07 37.77 1.46
C ALA A 731 29.34 38.79 0.58
N ARG A 732 29.68 40.09 0.76
CA ARG A 732 29.21 41.18 -0.07
C ARG A 732 29.78 41.08 -1.48
N PRO A 733 29.02 41.44 -2.54
CA PRO A 733 29.57 41.51 -3.89
C PRO A 733 30.41 42.75 -4.06
N VAL A 734 31.64 42.57 -4.51
CA VAL A 734 32.52 43.64 -5.00
C VAL A 734 32.01 44.10 -6.38
N ARG A 735 31.71 45.38 -6.54
CA ARG A 735 31.47 46.02 -7.83
C ARG A 735 32.83 46.16 -8.54
N GLU A 736 33.00 45.56 -9.68
CA GLU A 736 34.02 45.97 -10.65
C GLU A 736 33.47 47.08 -11.55
N GLU A 737 34.11 48.22 -11.45
CA GLU A 737 33.98 49.36 -12.38
C GLU A 737 34.74 49.04 -13.67
N VAL A 738 34.09 49.17 -14.80
CA VAL A 738 34.73 49.16 -16.12
C VAL A 738 35.07 50.60 -16.49
N PRO A 739 36.31 50.92 -16.80
CA PRO A 739 36.64 52.26 -17.33
C PRO A 739 36.32 52.29 -18.84
N SER A 740 35.56 53.34 -19.21
CA SER A 740 35.46 53.85 -20.57
C SER A 740 36.75 54.55 -20.96
N GLY A 741 37.27 54.23 -22.12
CA GLY A 741 38.33 54.96 -22.74
C GLY A 741 38.45 54.67 -24.20
N ASP A 742 38.13 55.69 -25.01
CA ASP A 742 38.45 56.01 -26.41
C ASP A 742 38.51 54.91 -27.48
#